data_03f575f12372eece77944a50f7a90529
#
_entry.id   03f575f12372eece77944a50f7a90529
#
_cell.length_a   1.000
_cell.length_b   1.000
_cell.length_c   1.000
_cell.angle_alpha   90.00
_cell.angle_beta   90.00
_cell.angle_gamma   90.00
#
_symmetry.space_group_name_H-M   'P 1'
#
loop_
_entity.id
_entity.type
_entity.pdbx_description
1 polymer ?
#
loop_
_entity_poly.entity_id
_entity_poly.type
_entity_poly.pdbx_seq_one_letter_code
_entity_poly.pdbx_strand_id
1 'polypeptide(L)'
;MKKIIAVLGAAAAIFAAQTVGAVDVFVNSVPVGFNDSVGYPFIENGRTLVPLRASMEALGAEVSWDGANNTAVVRKGTTTVACVIGENCVYRNGTKIVNDAAAVIRGSRTYLPIRVVAEALDAEVLWDGNVRITSGAAGNLIYSIENSGSHVSAAELWKLWNTALLQKASADYTAAIETIKRIAPDFLAANDGNSNAMLYKHLGECYSELNLSAEASACFAREAQFWAQMGKTQETIDANRRSGLVSSGVQMYAKTSSAEYAPRTNRGKFAAARGIYLGAYAEGDPAVHNAATGNPFYMNAFPDLAGRDMASYLLYLPDSKPLSTYQSHIEAAKQRNKILQIAVEPSSLSAITENDSRYVKLAQDMEQSGAKFLVRPACEMNEESCPWYTTDYNLYIQKFRIMANIFHTYAPNSVAVVWSPNFYPSNNISLYYPGDEYIDYVGISSYKNHQPETDPLGQNVDRSRWSDQLDTICGLYGYKKPIIVSEGAASYMDYNTWGDITSFASSQLYDFLAYLPIKYPQVKAFYIYDHDRERYRFSLSSNSEYLSAYRRGIASQSYLSEPNTDAGFEYYELGTNAAIPASVNEISAYIKTVKNDIAYVVYRINGADCATAYAAPFSAAVDFSPYAGQSVNLTALAFDSSGAIAAQKTYRINVR
;
A
#
# COMPACT_ATOMS: atom_id res chain seq x y z
N MET A 1 -49.12 0.24 76.09
CA MET A 1 -49.68 1.53 75.66
C MET A 1 -48.57 2.32 75.06
N LYS A 2 -48.80 2.97 73.96
CA LYS A 2 -47.93 3.77 73.08
C LYS A 2 -47.00 3.01 72.22
N LYS A 3 -47.46 2.78 70.95
CA LYS A 3 -46.70 2.37 69.81
C LYS A 3 -45.75 3.48 69.39
N ILE A 4 -44.47 3.13 69.18
CA ILE A 4 -43.49 3.97 68.53
C ILE A 4 -43.33 3.41 67.13
N ILE A 5 -43.73 4.20 66.11
CA ILE A 5 -43.54 3.92 64.71
C ILE A 5 -42.12 4.42 64.34
N ALA A 6 -41.22 3.51 63.92
CA ALA A 6 -39.92 3.84 63.34
C ALA A 6 -40.12 4.11 61.86
N VAL A 7 -39.86 5.34 61.44
CA VAL A 7 -39.81 5.71 60.03
C VAL A 7 -38.39 5.46 59.53
N LEU A 8 -38.20 4.42 58.67
CA LEU A 8 -36.97 4.21 57.91
C LEU A 8 -36.97 5.21 56.73
N GLY A 9 -36.13 6.22 56.86
CA GLY A 9 -35.81 7.10 55.73
C GLY A 9 -34.87 6.37 54.73
N ALA A 10 -35.36 5.99 53.60
CA ALA A 10 -34.53 5.57 52.48
C ALA A 10 -33.87 6.81 51.85
N ALA A 11 -32.58 6.96 52.06
CA ALA A 11 -31.78 7.93 51.33
C ALA A 11 -31.61 7.40 49.87
N ALA A 12 -32.42 7.92 48.97
CA ALA A 12 -32.17 7.75 47.54
C ALA A 12 -30.94 8.57 47.19
N ALA A 13 -29.81 7.90 46.97
CA ALA A 13 -28.65 8.48 46.31
C ALA A 13 -29.03 8.82 44.90
N ILE A 14 -29.32 10.06 44.60
CA ILE A 14 -29.44 10.59 43.25
C ILE A 14 -28.02 10.58 42.69
N PHE A 15 -27.67 9.55 41.92
CA PHE A 15 -26.56 9.64 41.00
C PHE A 15 -26.94 10.71 39.97
N ALA A 16 -26.39 11.90 40.15
CA ALA A 16 -26.34 12.90 39.09
C ALA A 16 -25.54 12.25 37.94
N ALA A 17 -26.21 11.80 36.93
CA ALA A 17 -25.59 11.52 35.65
C ALA A 17 -24.95 12.84 35.23
N GLN A 18 -23.64 12.96 35.35
CA GLN A 18 -22.92 13.97 34.66
C GLN A 18 -23.23 13.77 33.19
N THR A 19 -23.99 14.67 32.61
CA THR A 19 -24.08 14.81 31.15
C THR A 19 -22.66 15.16 30.69
N VAL A 20 -21.88 14.17 30.36
CA VAL A 20 -20.66 14.35 29.57
C VAL A 20 -21.13 15.06 28.33
N GLY A 21 -20.70 16.32 28.13
CA GLY A 21 -21.09 17.10 26.96
C GLY A 21 -20.86 16.26 25.71
N ALA A 22 -21.87 16.18 24.85
CA ALA A 22 -21.78 15.43 23.61
C ALA A 22 -20.62 16.00 22.80
N VAL A 23 -19.65 15.17 22.48
CA VAL A 23 -18.55 15.57 21.60
C VAL A 23 -19.07 15.52 20.16
N ASP A 24 -19.12 16.66 19.52
CA ASP A 24 -19.46 16.72 18.10
C ASP A 24 -18.24 16.38 17.25
N VAL A 25 -18.50 15.73 16.12
CA VAL A 25 -17.46 15.42 15.13
C VAL A 25 -17.82 16.13 13.83
N PHE A 26 -16.88 16.87 13.30
CA PHE A 26 -17.01 17.56 12.01
C PHE A 26 -16.01 16.95 11.04
N VAL A 27 -16.48 16.66 9.84
CA VAL A 27 -15.63 16.26 8.70
C VAL A 27 -15.74 17.32 7.63
N ASN A 28 -14.62 17.97 7.28
CA ASN A 28 -14.59 19.08 6.33
C ASN A 28 -15.64 20.17 6.67
N SER A 29 -15.71 20.54 7.94
CA SER A 29 -16.67 21.48 8.52
C SER A 29 -18.14 21.04 8.54
N VAL A 30 -18.49 19.86 8.02
CA VAL A 30 -19.85 19.29 8.06
C VAL A 30 -19.99 18.43 9.31
N PRO A 31 -21.06 18.62 10.13
CA PRO A 31 -21.28 17.78 11.29
C PRO A 31 -21.62 16.35 10.87
N VAL A 32 -21.01 15.36 11.53
CA VAL A 32 -21.33 13.95 11.37
C VAL A 32 -22.61 13.63 12.17
N GLY A 33 -23.64 13.12 11.51
CA GLY A 33 -24.88 12.73 12.17
C GLY A 33 -24.73 11.44 12.96
N PHE A 34 -24.84 11.55 14.31
CA PHE A 34 -24.89 10.39 15.20
C PHE A 34 -26.31 10.16 15.71
N ASN A 35 -26.70 8.89 15.82
CA ASN A 35 -27.99 8.46 16.33
C ASN A 35 -27.87 7.05 16.92
N ASP A 36 -28.97 6.51 17.45
CA ASP A 36 -28.99 5.18 18.06
C ASP A 36 -28.58 4.04 17.10
N SER A 37 -28.71 4.24 15.79
CA SER A 37 -28.33 3.23 14.80
C SER A 37 -26.85 3.24 14.48
N VAL A 38 -26.17 4.37 14.54
CA VAL A 38 -24.71 4.50 14.24
C VAL A 38 -23.87 4.66 15.50
N GLY A 39 -24.47 5.00 16.64
CA GLY A 39 -23.80 5.24 17.92
C GLY A 39 -23.39 6.70 18.11
N TYR A 40 -22.86 7.01 19.29
CA TYR A 40 -22.41 8.36 19.68
C TYR A 40 -20.96 8.33 20.12
N PRO A 41 -20.18 9.39 19.87
CA PRO A 41 -18.84 9.56 20.44
C PRO A 41 -18.86 9.53 21.98
N PHE A 42 -17.82 9.04 22.60
CA PHE A 42 -17.63 9.09 24.04
C PHE A 42 -16.16 9.27 24.42
N ILE A 43 -15.92 9.72 25.66
CA ILE A 43 -14.56 9.89 26.19
C ILE A 43 -14.27 8.73 27.16
N GLU A 44 -13.16 8.03 26.94
CA GLU A 44 -12.65 6.98 27.81
C GLU A 44 -11.14 7.13 27.99
N ASN A 45 -10.67 7.11 29.24
CA ASN A 45 -9.26 7.26 29.58
C ASN A 45 -8.60 8.51 28.95
N GLY A 46 -9.34 9.61 28.86
CA GLY A 46 -8.88 10.87 28.27
C GLY A 46 -8.75 10.83 26.72
N ARG A 47 -9.33 9.85 26.06
CA ARG A 47 -9.38 9.74 24.60
C ARG A 47 -10.81 9.76 24.12
N THR A 48 -11.05 10.50 23.04
CA THR A 48 -12.35 10.51 22.36
C THR A 48 -12.42 9.33 21.41
N LEU A 49 -13.34 8.42 21.70
CA LEU A 49 -13.66 7.27 20.87
C LEU A 49 -14.89 7.59 20.02
N VAL A 50 -14.78 7.42 18.73
CA VAL A 50 -15.78 7.84 17.74
C VAL A 50 -16.27 6.62 16.96
N PRO A 51 -17.57 6.51 16.63
CA PRO A 51 -18.07 5.48 15.74
C PRO A 51 -17.31 5.55 14.40
N LEU A 52 -16.57 4.48 14.07
CA LEU A 52 -15.64 4.46 12.94
C LEU A 52 -16.35 4.71 11.62
N ARG A 53 -17.41 3.93 11.34
CA ARG A 53 -18.08 3.93 10.03
C ARG A 53 -18.60 5.31 9.67
N ALA A 54 -19.44 5.89 10.52
CA ALA A 54 -20.05 7.20 10.24
C ALA A 54 -19.02 8.30 9.97
N SER A 55 -17.93 8.30 10.74
CA SER A 55 -16.88 9.32 10.61
C SER A 55 -16.02 9.13 9.36
N MET A 56 -15.70 7.87 9.01
CA MET A 56 -14.85 7.59 7.85
C MET A 56 -15.61 7.66 6.53
N GLU A 57 -16.87 7.25 6.50
CA GLU A 57 -17.73 7.44 5.33
C GLU A 57 -17.99 8.93 5.05
N ALA A 58 -18.12 9.76 6.09
CA ALA A 58 -18.18 11.22 5.94
C ALA A 58 -16.85 11.80 5.36
N LEU A 59 -15.71 11.15 5.62
CA LEU A 59 -14.41 11.50 5.02
C LEU A 59 -14.26 10.98 3.58
N GLY A 60 -15.27 10.28 3.03
CA GLY A 60 -15.25 9.69 1.70
C GLY A 60 -14.48 8.37 1.63
N ALA A 61 -14.35 7.66 2.74
CA ALA A 61 -13.74 6.33 2.79
C ALA A 61 -14.80 5.23 2.84
N GLU A 62 -14.48 4.05 2.34
CA GLU A 62 -15.27 2.82 2.49
C GLU A 62 -14.88 2.11 3.78
N VAL A 63 -15.87 1.59 4.52
CA VAL A 63 -15.64 0.84 5.76
C VAL A 63 -16.24 -0.55 5.67
N SER A 64 -15.40 -1.57 5.81
CA SER A 64 -15.77 -2.98 5.81
C SER A 64 -15.30 -3.69 7.08
N TRP A 65 -15.80 -4.91 7.30
CA TRP A 65 -15.46 -5.75 8.45
C TRP A 65 -14.85 -7.08 7.99
N ASP A 66 -13.64 -7.37 8.43
CA ASP A 66 -12.99 -8.66 8.26
C ASP A 66 -13.18 -9.48 9.55
N GLY A 67 -14.21 -10.32 9.54
CA GLY A 67 -14.60 -11.11 10.72
C GLY A 67 -13.58 -12.18 11.09
N ALA A 68 -12.85 -12.73 10.11
CA ALA A 68 -11.83 -13.75 10.34
C ALA A 68 -10.64 -13.20 11.14
N ASN A 69 -10.31 -11.93 10.91
CA ASN A 69 -9.20 -11.25 11.57
C ASN A 69 -9.64 -10.27 12.68
N ASN A 70 -10.93 -10.20 13.01
CA ASN A 70 -11.50 -9.27 13.99
C ASN A 70 -11.07 -7.82 13.73
N THR A 71 -11.16 -7.38 12.47
CA THR A 71 -10.55 -6.16 11.98
C THR A 71 -11.56 -5.29 11.23
N ALA A 72 -11.63 -4.01 11.58
CA ALA A 72 -12.30 -3.01 10.76
C ALA A 72 -11.31 -2.49 9.70
N VAL A 73 -11.74 -2.46 8.43
CA VAL A 73 -10.91 -2.06 7.30
C VAL A 73 -11.51 -0.81 6.68
N VAL A 74 -10.71 0.25 6.61
CA VAL A 74 -11.08 1.55 6.02
C VAL A 74 -10.26 1.76 4.76
N ARG A 75 -10.90 2.07 3.64
CA ARG A 75 -10.25 2.31 2.34
C ARG A 75 -10.59 3.69 1.81
N LYS A 76 -9.56 4.40 1.34
CA LYS A 76 -9.71 5.67 0.64
C LYS A 76 -8.68 5.75 -0.48
N GLY A 77 -9.13 5.71 -1.73
CA GLY A 77 -8.25 5.58 -2.87
C GLY A 77 -7.39 4.30 -2.78
N THR A 78 -6.08 4.45 -2.86
CA THR A 78 -5.11 3.33 -2.74
C THR A 78 -4.68 3.05 -1.29
N THR A 79 -5.11 3.88 -0.34
CA THR A 79 -4.76 3.71 1.07
C THR A 79 -5.79 2.84 1.79
N THR A 80 -5.30 1.81 2.46
CA THR A 80 -6.09 0.95 3.36
C THR A 80 -5.56 1.11 4.77
N VAL A 81 -6.46 1.29 5.74
CA VAL A 81 -6.14 1.32 7.17
C VAL A 81 -6.91 0.19 7.85
N ALA A 82 -6.20 -0.80 8.36
CA ALA A 82 -6.77 -1.90 9.11
C ALA A 82 -6.65 -1.64 10.62
N CYS A 83 -7.78 -1.74 11.31
CA CYS A 83 -7.92 -1.48 12.75
C CYS A 83 -8.30 -2.78 13.45
N VAL A 84 -7.32 -3.47 14.02
CA VAL A 84 -7.53 -4.73 14.74
C VAL A 84 -8.08 -4.44 16.12
N ILE A 85 -9.19 -5.09 16.48
CA ILE A 85 -9.82 -4.87 17.78
C ILE A 85 -8.90 -5.30 18.92
N GLY A 86 -8.74 -4.41 19.89
CA GLY A 86 -7.91 -4.62 21.07
C GLY A 86 -6.42 -4.28 20.88
N GLU A 87 -5.98 -3.92 19.69
CA GLU A 87 -4.59 -3.50 19.46
C GLU A 87 -4.43 -1.97 19.55
N ASN A 88 -3.34 -1.52 20.19
CA ASN A 88 -2.97 -0.10 20.30
C ASN A 88 -2.20 0.36 19.05
N CYS A 89 -2.73 0.06 17.86
CA CYS A 89 -2.13 0.43 16.59
C CYS A 89 -3.16 0.32 15.47
N VAL A 90 -2.81 0.87 14.31
CA VAL A 90 -3.47 0.62 13.04
C VAL A 90 -2.42 0.19 12.00
N TYR A 91 -2.87 -0.41 10.90
CA TYR A 91 -1.98 -0.85 9.82
C TYR A 91 -2.34 -0.11 8.53
N ARG A 92 -1.49 0.84 8.13
CA ARG A 92 -1.63 1.55 6.86
C ARG A 92 -0.93 0.74 5.76
N ASN A 93 -1.69 0.26 4.79
CA ASN A 93 -1.18 -0.64 3.75
C ASN A 93 -0.31 -1.78 4.32
N GLY A 94 -0.71 -2.31 5.49
CA GLY A 94 0.02 -3.35 6.22
C GLY A 94 1.16 -2.86 7.12
N THR A 95 1.59 -1.62 7.01
CA THR A 95 2.63 -1.03 7.87
C THR A 95 2.01 -0.54 9.18
N LYS A 96 2.63 -0.91 10.30
CA LYS A 96 2.13 -0.62 11.65
C LYS A 96 2.36 0.85 12.02
N ILE A 97 1.30 1.53 12.45
CA ILE A 97 1.33 2.85 13.11
C ILE A 97 0.86 2.66 14.53
N VAL A 98 1.76 2.89 15.50
CA VAL A 98 1.44 2.73 16.92
C VAL A 98 0.55 3.87 17.40
N ASN A 99 -0.44 3.54 18.24
CA ASN A 99 -1.37 4.48 18.87
C ASN A 99 -1.38 4.27 20.39
N ASP A 100 -1.94 5.20 21.13
CA ASP A 100 -2.01 5.17 22.59
C ASP A 100 -3.32 4.59 23.16
N ALA A 101 -4.25 4.19 22.29
CA ALA A 101 -5.49 3.54 22.68
C ALA A 101 -5.96 2.54 21.62
N ALA A 102 -6.59 1.46 22.06
CA ALA A 102 -7.08 0.39 21.20
C ALA A 102 -8.44 0.71 20.57
N ALA A 103 -8.70 0.09 19.41
CA ALA A 103 -10.04 -0.03 18.85
C ALA A 103 -10.89 -0.96 19.74
N VAL A 104 -12.16 -0.60 19.98
CA VAL A 104 -13.09 -1.39 20.79
C VAL A 104 -14.43 -1.61 20.08
N ILE A 105 -15.14 -2.68 20.46
CA ILE A 105 -16.52 -2.90 20.01
C ILE A 105 -17.46 -2.60 21.17
N ARG A 106 -18.47 -1.74 20.93
CA ARG A 106 -19.61 -1.49 21.83
C ARG A 106 -20.90 -1.51 21.07
N GLY A 107 -21.89 -2.26 21.53
CA GLY A 107 -23.20 -2.37 20.88
C GLY A 107 -23.10 -2.75 19.40
N SER A 108 -22.24 -3.72 19.07
CA SER A 108 -21.94 -4.19 17.70
C SER A 108 -21.37 -3.13 16.76
N ARG A 109 -20.76 -2.08 17.30
CA ARG A 109 -20.10 -1.00 16.54
C ARG A 109 -18.63 -0.88 16.93
N THR A 110 -17.79 -0.59 15.96
CA THR A 110 -16.36 -0.31 16.18
C THR A 110 -16.17 1.15 16.53
N TYR A 111 -15.46 1.39 17.61
CA TYR A 111 -15.02 2.70 18.06
C TYR A 111 -13.50 2.74 18.14
N LEU A 112 -12.92 3.85 17.74
CA LEU A 112 -11.49 4.07 17.90
C LEU A 112 -11.15 5.53 18.17
N PRO A 113 -9.91 5.78 18.67
CA PRO A 113 -9.32 7.08 18.66
C PRO A 113 -9.18 7.56 17.23
N ILE A 114 -10.09 8.41 16.80
CA ILE A 114 -10.31 8.76 15.38
C ILE A 114 -9.07 9.39 14.73
N ARG A 115 -8.20 10.05 15.52
CA ARG A 115 -7.01 10.74 15.02
C ARG A 115 -6.11 9.82 14.22
N VAL A 116 -5.71 8.68 14.78
CA VAL A 116 -4.76 7.76 14.13
C VAL A 116 -5.26 7.26 12.78
N VAL A 117 -6.57 6.98 12.66
CA VAL A 117 -7.15 6.51 11.39
C VAL A 117 -7.25 7.64 10.37
N ALA A 118 -7.72 8.81 10.80
CA ALA A 118 -7.85 9.96 9.92
C ALA A 118 -6.47 10.43 9.41
N GLU A 119 -5.46 10.50 10.29
CA GLU A 119 -4.09 10.85 9.92
C GLU A 119 -3.44 9.78 9.01
N ALA A 120 -3.74 8.50 9.22
CA ALA A 120 -3.33 7.42 8.34
C ALA A 120 -4.00 7.47 6.95
N LEU A 121 -5.09 8.23 6.81
CA LEU A 121 -5.74 8.57 5.55
C LEU A 121 -5.38 9.98 5.05
N ASP A 122 -4.26 10.54 5.55
CA ASP A 122 -3.74 11.87 5.20
C ASP A 122 -4.68 13.04 5.55
N ALA A 123 -5.58 12.86 6.52
CA ALA A 123 -6.42 13.93 7.07
C ALA A 123 -5.78 14.55 8.32
N GLU A 124 -6.11 15.81 8.60
CA GLU A 124 -5.73 16.49 9.83
C GLU A 124 -6.85 16.39 10.87
N VAL A 125 -6.48 16.24 12.16
CA VAL A 125 -7.44 16.17 13.26
C VAL A 125 -7.12 17.20 14.32
N LEU A 126 -8.02 18.15 14.51
CA LEU A 126 -7.97 19.16 15.56
C LEU A 126 -8.97 18.83 16.67
N TRP A 127 -8.64 19.23 17.89
CA TRP A 127 -9.52 19.17 19.05
C TRP A 127 -9.67 20.59 19.63
N ASP A 128 -10.89 21.10 19.62
CA ASP A 128 -11.27 22.40 20.19
C ASP A 128 -12.43 22.30 21.19
N GLY A 129 -12.62 21.14 21.80
CA GLY A 129 -13.83 20.72 22.51
C GLY A 129 -14.70 19.81 21.65
N ASN A 130 -14.50 19.80 20.35
CA ASN A 130 -15.07 18.91 19.34
C ASN A 130 -13.95 18.27 18.53
N VAL A 131 -14.27 17.21 17.80
CA VAL A 131 -13.35 16.59 16.86
C VAL A 131 -13.55 17.22 15.49
N ARG A 132 -12.51 17.83 14.92
CA ARG A 132 -12.54 18.36 13.55
C ARG A 132 -11.56 17.57 12.70
N ILE A 133 -12.09 16.91 11.68
CA ILE A 133 -11.32 16.13 10.71
C ILE A 133 -11.36 16.91 9.40
N THR A 134 -10.19 17.27 8.90
CA THR A 134 -10.05 17.92 7.59
C THR A 134 -9.18 17.04 6.69
N SER A 135 -9.68 16.74 5.51
CA SER A 135 -8.89 16.04 4.48
C SER A 135 -7.90 17.02 3.84
N GLY A 136 -6.93 17.52 4.63
CA GLY A 136 -5.95 18.52 4.22
C GLY A 136 -6.60 19.84 3.75
N ALA A 137 -5.83 20.72 3.11
CA ALA A 137 -6.34 21.94 2.45
C ALA A 137 -7.46 21.65 1.44
N ALA A 138 -7.47 20.45 0.91
CA ALA A 138 -8.39 19.97 -0.12
C ALA A 138 -9.85 19.74 0.35
N GLY A 139 -10.08 19.39 1.62
CA GLY A 139 -11.45 19.18 2.12
C GLY A 139 -12.24 20.48 2.25
N ASN A 140 -11.58 21.55 2.67
CA ASN A 140 -12.17 22.87 2.69
C ASN A 140 -12.46 23.38 1.28
N LEU A 141 -11.67 22.97 0.29
CA LEU A 141 -11.88 23.31 -1.11
C LEU A 141 -13.21 22.77 -1.64
N ILE A 142 -13.45 21.46 -1.49
CA ILE A 142 -14.68 20.81 -1.97
C ILE A 142 -15.90 21.46 -1.33
N TYR A 143 -15.86 21.66 -0.02
CA TYR A 143 -16.95 22.35 0.70
C TYR A 143 -17.16 23.77 0.17
N SER A 144 -16.10 24.54 -0.09
CA SER A 144 -16.22 25.92 -0.62
C SER A 144 -16.77 25.95 -2.04
N ILE A 145 -16.41 24.96 -2.87
CA ILE A 145 -16.95 24.80 -4.22
C ILE A 145 -18.47 24.51 -4.16
N GLU A 146 -18.88 23.58 -3.33
CA GLU A 146 -20.26 23.13 -3.22
C GLU A 146 -21.19 24.17 -2.57
N ASN A 147 -20.65 25.11 -1.79
CA ASN A 147 -21.39 26.10 -1.02
C ASN A 147 -20.99 27.55 -1.34
N SER A 148 -20.56 27.84 -2.55
CA SER A 148 -20.10 29.20 -2.94
C SER A 148 -21.18 30.28 -2.96
N GLY A 149 -22.46 29.92 -2.81
CA GLY A 149 -23.59 30.84 -2.67
C GLY A 149 -23.92 31.66 -3.92
N SER A 150 -23.29 31.40 -5.04
CA SER A 150 -23.54 32.07 -6.32
C SER A 150 -24.53 31.25 -7.13
N HIS A 151 -25.69 31.83 -7.46
CA HIS A 151 -26.67 31.19 -8.35
C HIS A 151 -26.70 31.86 -9.70
N VAL A 152 -26.66 31.05 -10.76
CA VAL A 152 -26.75 31.50 -12.16
C VAL A 152 -27.99 30.88 -12.83
N SER A 153 -28.53 31.57 -13.81
CA SER A 153 -29.65 31.02 -14.60
C SER A 153 -29.18 29.82 -15.44
N ALA A 154 -30.09 28.90 -15.78
CA ALA A 154 -29.77 27.73 -16.61
C ALA A 154 -29.10 28.09 -17.95
N ALA A 155 -29.52 29.21 -18.57
CA ALA A 155 -28.91 29.69 -19.80
C ALA A 155 -27.48 30.20 -19.59
N GLU A 156 -27.21 30.90 -18.48
CA GLU A 156 -25.89 31.38 -18.11
C GLU A 156 -24.96 30.23 -17.67
N LEU A 157 -25.50 29.21 -17.02
CA LEU A 157 -24.77 28.02 -16.58
C LEU A 157 -24.02 27.35 -17.74
N TRP A 158 -24.73 27.04 -18.83
CA TRP A 158 -24.11 26.40 -19.99
C TRP A 158 -23.17 27.33 -20.75
N LYS A 159 -23.42 28.65 -20.76
CA LYS A 159 -22.50 29.62 -21.33
C LYS A 159 -21.20 29.67 -20.54
N LEU A 160 -21.26 29.73 -19.22
CA LEU A 160 -20.10 29.75 -18.36
C LEU A 160 -19.33 28.42 -18.41
N TRP A 161 -20.02 27.28 -18.48
CA TRP A 161 -19.39 25.98 -18.69
C TRP A 161 -18.51 25.97 -19.96
N ASN A 162 -19.09 26.40 -21.10
CA ASN A 162 -18.31 26.49 -22.34
C ASN A 162 -17.17 27.50 -22.24
N THR A 163 -17.37 28.62 -21.54
CA THR A 163 -16.29 29.60 -21.29
C THR A 163 -15.15 28.96 -20.49
N ALA A 164 -15.43 28.19 -19.44
CA ALA A 164 -14.42 27.51 -18.65
C ALA A 164 -13.63 26.48 -19.48
N LEU A 165 -14.31 25.73 -20.36
CA LEU A 165 -13.63 24.79 -21.26
C LEU A 165 -12.70 25.50 -22.26
N LEU A 166 -13.09 26.66 -22.77
CA LEU A 166 -12.24 27.50 -23.65
C LEU A 166 -11.05 28.07 -22.88
N GLN A 167 -11.25 28.59 -21.68
CA GLN A 167 -10.18 29.06 -20.80
C GLN A 167 -9.17 27.97 -20.54
N LYS A 168 -9.65 26.76 -20.19
CA LYS A 168 -8.79 25.58 -20.01
C LYS A 168 -8.00 25.26 -21.29
N ALA A 169 -8.68 25.21 -22.44
CA ALA A 169 -8.04 24.94 -23.73
C ALA A 169 -6.98 25.97 -24.11
N SER A 170 -7.11 27.21 -23.62
CA SER A 170 -6.14 28.30 -23.80
C SER A 170 -5.05 28.30 -22.71
N ALA A 171 -4.98 27.29 -21.86
CA ALA A 171 -4.08 27.19 -20.71
C ALA A 171 -4.28 28.30 -19.64
N ASP A 172 -5.41 29.01 -19.66
CA ASP A 172 -5.79 29.92 -18.57
C ASP A 172 -6.51 29.16 -17.46
N TYR A 173 -5.75 28.30 -16.77
CA TYR A 173 -6.28 27.38 -15.77
C TYR A 173 -6.84 28.11 -14.55
N THR A 174 -6.28 29.24 -14.18
CA THR A 174 -6.78 30.07 -13.07
C THR A 174 -8.17 30.60 -13.35
N ALA A 175 -8.39 31.20 -14.54
CA ALA A 175 -9.71 31.69 -14.93
C ALA A 175 -10.72 30.54 -15.09
N ALA A 176 -10.28 29.38 -15.63
CA ALA A 176 -11.12 28.20 -15.74
C ALA A 176 -11.62 27.70 -14.37
N ILE A 177 -10.71 27.62 -13.38
CA ILE A 177 -11.05 27.22 -12.00
C ILE A 177 -12.10 28.16 -11.40
N GLU A 178 -11.89 29.46 -11.48
CA GLU A 178 -12.82 30.44 -10.91
C GLU A 178 -14.19 30.38 -11.61
N THR A 179 -14.22 30.21 -12.94
CA THR A 179 -15.45 30.05 -13.69
C THR A 179 -16.20 28.78 -13.31
N ILE A 180 -15.50 27.63 -13.17
CA ILE A 180 -16.10 26.35 -12.75
C ILE A 180 -16.61 26.45 -11.32
N LYS A 181 -15.85 27.02 -10.38
CA LYS A 181 -16.28 27.21 -8.98
C LYS A 181 -17.56 28.03 -8.89
N ARG A 182 -17.70 29.06 -9.72
CA ARG A 182 -18.89 29.90 -9.76
C ARG A 182 -20.16 29.12 -10.15
N ILE A 183 -20.06 28.16 -11.07
CA ILE A 183 -21.23 27.39 -11.55
C ILE A 183 -21.49 26.09 -10.77
N ALA A 184 -20.52 25.66 -9.96
CA ALA A 184 -20.58 24.35 -9.27
C ALA A 184 -21.85 24.16 -8.44
N PRO A 185 -22.37 25.11 -7.62
CA PRO A 185 -23.58 24.91 -6.84
C PRO A 185 -24.81 24.59 -7.72
N ASP A 186 -24.93 25.24 -8.87
CA ASP A 186 -26.06 25.04 -9.78
C ASP A 186 -25.98 23.70 -10.53
N PHE A 187 -24.75 23.27 -10.89
CA PHE A 187 -24.52 21.92 -11.43
C PHE A 187 -24.93 20.84 -10.43
N LEU A 188 -24.53 21.02 -9.18
CA LEU A 188 -24.85 20.06 -8.11
C LEU A 188 -26.34 20.04 -7.79
N ALA A 189 -27.02 21.20 -7.83
CA ALA A 189 -28.46 21.34 -7.62
C ALA A 189 -29.29 20.69 -8.73
N ALA A 190 -28.79 20.62 -9.95
CA ALA A 190 -29.43 19.95 -11.08
C ALA A 190 -29.48 18.42 -10.94
N ASN A 191 -28.74 17.84 -9.98
CA ASN A 191 -28.63 16.41 -9.68
C ASN A 191 -28.28 15.54 -10.89
N ASP A 192 -27.49 16.07 -11.83
CA ASP A 192 -26.94 15.34 -12.96
C ASP A 192 -25.56 14.77 -12.59
N GLY A 193 -25.53 13.48 -12.27
CA GLY A 193 -24.30 12.80 -11.84
C GLY A 193 -23.16 12.85 -12.87
N ASN A 194 -23.47 12.77 -14.18
CA ASN A 194 -22.44 12.89 -15.23
C ASN A 194 -21.82 14.28 -15.25
N SER A 195 -22.63 15.33 -15.25
CA SER A 195 -22.16 16.73 -15.23
C SER A 195 -21.33 17.00 -13.98
N ASN A 196 -21.78 16.51 -12.82
CA ASN A 196 -21.08 16.66 -11.56
C ASN A 196 -19.71 15.98 -11.57
N ALA A 197 -19.61 14.74 -12.07
CA ALA A 197 -18.34 14.04 -12.23
C ALA A 197 -17.40 14.79 -13.18
N MET A 198 -17.90 15.25 -14.33
CA MET A 198 -17.09 15.99 -15.31
C MET A 198 -16.63 17.35 -14.80
N LEU A 199 -17.45 18.05 -14.00
CA LEU A 199 -17.05 19.29 -13.33
C LEU A 199 -15.81 19.09 -12.48
N TYR A 200 -15.81 18.07 -11.62
CA TYR A 200 -14.67 17.77 -10.76
C TYR A 200 -13.45 17.23 -11.53
N LYS A 201 -13.67 16.48 -12.61
CA LYS A 201 -12.59 16.09 -13.52
C LYS A 201 -11.87 17.30 -14.09
N HIS A 202 -12.60 18.27 -14.65
CA HIS A 202 -11.97 19.48 -15.24
C HIS A 202 -11.30 20.37 -14.19
N LEU A 203 -11.86 20.49 -12.99
CA LEU A 203 -11.18 21.15 -11.87
C LEU A 203 -9.87 20.46 -11.51
N GLY A 204 -9.91 19.13 -11.36
CA GLY A 204 -8.71 18.34 -11.04
C GLY A 204 -7.62 18.51 -12.09
N GLU A 205 -7.97 18.50 -13.36
CA GLU A 205 -7.05 18.75 -14.46
C GLU A 205 -6.44 20.16 -14.40
N CYS A 206 -7.25 21.20 -14.17
CA CYS A 206 -6.74 22.58 -14.03
C CYS A 206 -5.82 22.77 -12.81
N TYR A 207 -6.19 22.20 -11.65
CA TYR A 207 -5.33 22.25 -10.47
C TYR A 207 -4.01 21.48 -10.68
N SER A 208 -4.04 20.37 -11.42
CA SER A 208 -2.85 19.59 -11.75
C SER A 208 -1.86 20.42 -12.59
N GLU A 209 -2.35 21.13 -13.58
CA GLU A 209 -1.51 22.01 -14.44
C GLU A 209 -0.84 23.15 -13.65
N LEU A 210 -1.51 23.62 -12.59
CA LEU A 210 -0.96 24.63 -11.68
C LEU A 210 -0.07 24.02 -10.57
N ASN A 211 0.21 22.70 -10.59
CA ASN A 211 0.93 21.95 -9.56
C ASN A 211 0.27 22.03 -8.16
N LEU A 212 -1.02 22.24 -8.08
CA LEU A 212 -1.82 22.25 -6.86
C LEU A 212 -2.32 20.82 -6.60
N SER A 213 -1.38 19.94 -6.21
CA SER A 213 -1.58 18.48 -6.16
C SER A 213 -2.66 18.05 -5.16
N ALA A 214 -2.78 18.73 -4.02
CA ALA A 214 -3.78 18.39 -3.00
C ALA A 214 -5.19 18.70 -3.49
N GLU A 215 -5.38 19.85 -4.13
CA GLU A 215 -6.63 20.30 -4.73
C GLU A 215 -7.02 19.38 -5.90
N ALA A 216 -6.06 19.05 -6.76
CA ALA A 216 -6.27 18.13 -7.88
C ALA A 216 -6.73 16.75 -7.40
N SER A 217 -6.01 16.17 -6.43
CA SER A 217 -6.34 14.88 -5.86
C SER A 217 -7.74 14.85 -5.24
N ALA A 218 -8.13 15.91 -4.51
CA ALA A 218 -9.48 16.01 -3.94
C ALA A 218 -10.56 16.09 -5.00
N CYS A 219 -10.34 16.87 -6.05
CA CYS A 219 -11.29 16.97 -7.16
C CYS A 219 -11.48 15.60 -7.86
N PHE A 220 -10.41 14.88 -8.18
CA PHE A 220 -10.52 13.54 -8.78
C PHE A 220 -11.15 12.50 -7.82
N ALA A 221 -10.90 12.59 -6.51
CA ALA A 221 -11.58 11.76 -5.53
C ALA A 221 -13.10 12.05 -5.48
N ARG A 222 -13.49 13.32 -5.61
CA ARG A 222 -14.90 13.73 -5.67
C ARG A 222 -15.56 13.28 -6.97
N GLU A 223 -14.86 13.36 -8.09
CA GLU A 223 -15.26 12.76 -9.37
C GLU A 223 -15.59 11.27 -9.21
N ALA A 224 -14.68 10.51 -8.58
CA ALA A 224 -14.86 9.07 -8.35
C ALA A 224 -16.12 8.77 -7.54
N GLN A 225 -16.46 9.59 -6.53
CA GLN A 225 -17.69 9.43 -5.74
C GLN A 225 -18.94 9.56 -6.59
N PHE A 226 -18.99 10.53 -7.51
CA PHE A 226 -20.14 10.68 -8.41
C PHE A 226 -20.26 9.50 -9.37
N TRP A 227 -19.16 9.01 -9.95
CA TRP A 227 -19.18 7.81 -10.80
C TRP A 227 -19.63 6.57 -10.02
N ALA A 228 -19.17 6.38 -8.78
CA ALA A 228 -19.59 5.27 -7.93
C ALA A 228 -21.09 5.31 -7.60
N GLN A 229 -21.64 6.48 -7.29
CA GLN A 229 -23.08 6.67 -7.03
C GLN A 229 -23.94 6.28 -8.24
N MET A 230 -23.41 6.40 -9.46
CA MET A 230 -24.08 6.00 -10.69
C MET A 230 -23.82 4.54 -11.11
N GLY A 231 -23.04 3.77 -10.33
CA GLY A 231 -22.65 2.41 -10.66
C GLY A 231 -21.66 2.31 -11.84
N LYS A 232 -20.96 3.40 -12.15
CA LYS A 232 -19.97 3.48 -13.23
C LYS A 232 -18.59 2.98 -12.75
N THR A 233 -18.42 1.66 -12.74
CA THR A 233 -17.25 1.01 -12.12
C THR A 233 -15.93 1.42 -12.76
N GLN A 234 -15.83 1.42 -14.09
CA GLN A 234 -14.57 1.73 -14.77
C GLN A 234 -14.19 3.20 -14.59
N GLU A 235 -15.13 4.10 -14.74
CA GLU A 235 -14.93 5.54 -14.54
C GLU A 235 -14.53 5.84 -13.08
N THR A 236 -15.10 5.12 -12.11
CA THR A 236 -14.71 5.21 -10.69
C THR A 236 -13.26 4.79 -10.47
N ILE A 237 -12.83 3.67 -11.08
CA ILE A 237 -11.44 3.20 -11.01
C ILE A 237 -10.49 4.23 -11.61
N ASP A 238 -10.82 4.77 -12.78
CA ASP A 238 -9.97 5.73 -13.49
C ASP A 238 -9.85 7.06 -12.73
N ALA A 239 -10.93 7.54 -12.12
CA ALA A 239 -10.91 8.75 -11.31
C ALA A 239 -10.11 8.55 -10.00
N ASN A 240 -10.26 7.42 -9.31
CA ASN A 240 -9.44 7.06 -8.16
C ASN A 240 -7.96 6.94 -8.51
N ARG A 241 -7.65 6.37 -9.68
CA ARG A 241 -6.28 6.29 -10.20
C ARG A 241 -5.71 7.70 -10.43
N ARG A 242 -6.44 8.61 -11.09
CA ARG A 242 -6.02 10.02 -11.26
C ARG A 242 -5.75 10.68 -9.92
N SER A 243 -6.68 10.57 -8.95
CA SER A 243 -6.50 11.10 -7.60
C SER A 243 -5.22 10.59 -6.95
N GLY A 244 -4.96 9.27 -7.03
CA GLY A 244 -3.74 8.67 -6.50
C GLY A 244 -2.47 9.17 -7.20
N LEU A 245 -2.48 9.30 -8.53
CA LEU A 245 -1.31 9.72 -9.30
C LEU A 245 -0.91 11.17 -9.06
N VAL A 246 -1.89 12.08 -8.88
CA VAL A 246 -1.61 13.50 -8.61
C VAL A 246 -1.43 13.81 -7.13
N SER A 247 -1.68 12.85 -6.22
CA SER A 247 -1.48 13.08 -4.79
C SER A 247 -0.02 13.37 -4.50
N SER A 248 0.24 14.34 -3.64
CA SER A 248 1.56 14.59 -3.09
C SER A 248 1.55 14.32 -1.58
N GLY A 249 2.68 13.88 -1.06
CA GLY A 249 2.78 13.60 0.37
C GLY A 249 4.17 13.16 0.77
N VAL A 250 4.40 13.24 2.08
CA VAL A 250 5.62 12.77 2.74
C VAL A 250 5.22 11.79 3.83
N GLN A 251 5.79 10.60 3.80
CA GLN A 251 5.74 9.64 4.91
C GLN A 251 7.14 9.54 5.50
N MET A 252 7.27 9.65 6.82
CA MET A 252 8.54 9.49 7.50
C MET A 252 8.61 8.17 8.25
N TYR A 253 9.76 7.54 8.24
CA TYR A 253 10.02 6.25 8.86
C TYR A 253 11.23 6.36 9.76
N ALA A 254 11.19 5.69 10.91
CA ALA A 254 12.34 5.56 11.79
C ALA A 254 12.81 4.10 11.82
N LYS A 255 14.13 3.93 11.82
CA LYS A 255 14.78 2.63 11.99
C LYS A 255 14.70 2.18 13.45
N THR A 256 14.40 0.90 13.69
CA THR A 256 14.30 0.34 15.04
C THR A 256 14.74 -1.11 15.10
N SER A 257 15.29 -1.51 16.24
CA SER A 257 15.51 -2.92 16.61
C SER A 257 14.42 -3.45 17.55
N SER A 258 13.48 -2.60 17.99
CA SER A 258 12.39 -2.98 18.89
C SER A 258 11.34 -3.84 18.20
N ALA A 259 10.99 -4.98 18.79
CA ALA A 259 9.93 -5.85 18.29
C ALA A 259 8.52 -5.24 18.43
N GLU A 260 8.37 -4.15 19.19
CA GLU A 260 7.10 -3.43 19.34
C GLU A 260 6.53 -2.94 18.00
N TYR A 261 7.42 -2.60 17.06
CA TYR A 261 7.07 -2.05 15.77
C TYR A 261 7.00 -3.11 14.65
N ALA A 262 7.25 -4.39 14.99
CA ALA A 262 7.20 -5.48 14.02
C ALA A 262 5.80 -5.59 13.37
N PRO A 263 5.70 -5.85 12.05
CA PRO A 263 4.44 -6.14 11.40
C PRO A 263 3.73 -7.32 12.06
N ARG A 264 2.41 -7.28 12.14
CA ARG A 264 1.60 -8.38 12.69
C ARG A 264 1.87 -9.72 12.00
N THR A 265 2.12 -9.67 10.69
CA THR A 265 2.30 -10.81 9.79
C THR A 265 3.75 -11.25 9.62
N ASN A 266 4.61 -10.92 10.56
CA ASN A 266 6.06 -11.07 10.45
C ASN A 266 6.56 -12.53 10.39
N ARG A 267 5.67 -13.54 10.51
CA ARG A 267 6.07 -14.95 10.67
C ARG A 267 5.44 -15.86 9.63
N GLY A 268 5.81 -15.65 8.37
CA GLY A 268 5.58 -16.69 7.35
C GLY A 268 6.54 -17.87 7.58
N LYS A 269 6.11 -19.06 7.19
CA LYS A 269 6.96 -20.25 7.21
C LYS A 269 8.22 -20.01 6.38
N PHE A 270 9.41 -20.19 6.95
CA PHE A 270 10.73 -19.87 6.38
C PHE A 270 11.06 -18.36 6.23
N ALA A 271 10.19 -17.43 6.63
CA ALA A 271 10.48 -16.01 6.52
C ALA A 271 11.58 -15.54 7.49
N ALA A 272 12.30 -14.51 7.10
CA ALA A 272 13.12 -13.74 8.04
C ALA A 272 12.20 -13.03 9.06
N ALA A 273 12.63 -12.95 10.31
CA ALA A 273 11.92 -12.14 11.30
C ALA A 273 11.93 -10.67 10.89
N ARG A 274 13.07 -10.14 10.45
CA ARG A 274 13.27 -8.79 9.90
C ARG A 274 14.11 -8.88 8.64
N GLY A 275 13.79 -8.03 7.65
CA GLY A 275 14.47 -8.02 6.37
C GLY A 275 13.75 -8.81 5.28
N ILE A 276 14.32 -8.78 4.09
CA ILE A 276 13.75 -9.27 2.83
C ILE A 276 14.75 -10.22 2.18
N TYR A 277 14.35 -11.45 1.92
CA TYR A 277 15.17 -12.39 1.16
C TYR A 277 15.31 -11.93 -0.29
N LEU A 278 16.54 -11.89 -0.78
CA LEU A 278 16.83 -11.74 -2.19
C LEU A 278 16.56 -13.05 -2.92
N GLY A 279 15.82 -12.97 -4.01
CA GLY A 279 15.56 -14.06 -4.91
C GLY A 279 15.81 -13.67 -6.37
N ALA A 280 15.95 -14.68 -7.23
CA ALA A 280 16.16 -14.46 -8.66
C ALA A 280 15.55 -15.57 -9.50
N TYR A 281 15.07 -15.18 -10.70
CA TYR A 281 14.94 -16.01 -11.86
C TYR A 281 15.86 -15.43 -12.94
N ALA A 282 16.92 -16.14 -13.31
CA ALA A 282 17.98 -15.62 -14.19
C ALA A 282 18.42 -16.62 -15.27
N GLU A 283 17.58 -17.62 -15.57
CA GLU A 283 17.90 -18.66 -16.54
C GLU A 283 18.13 -18.10 -17.95
N GLY A 284 17.43 -17.02 -18.29
CA GLY A 284 17.50 -16.40 -19.62
C GLY A 284 18.45 -15.21 -19.73
N ASP A 285 19.14 -14.79 -18.66
CA ASP A 285 20.16 -13.74 -18.76
C ASP A 285 21.36 -14.23 -19.57
N PRO A 286 21.79 -13.50 -20.61
CA PRO A 286 22.86 -13.94 -21.50
C PRO A 286 24.21 -14.22 -20.81
N ALA A 287 24.59 -13.41 -19.83
CA ALA A 287 25.85 -13.62 -19.12
C ALA A 287 25.77 -14.81 -18.16
N VAL A 288 24.65 -15.01 -17.51
CA VAL A 288 24.41 -16.13 -16.61
C VAL A 288 24.32 -17.43 -17.38
N HIS A 289 23.55 -17.45 -18.48
CA HIS A 289 23.38 -18.62 -19.33
C HIS A 289 24.70 -19.04 -20.01
N ASN A 290 25.44 -18.09 -20.56
CA ASN A 290 26.70 -18.35 -21.25
C ASN A 290 27.87 -18.71 -20.33
N ALA A 291 27.82 -18.27 -19.05
CA ALA A 291 28.81 -18.64 -18.04
C ALA A 291 28.52 -20.00 -17.39
N ALA A 292 27.42 -20.65 -17.78
CA ALA A 292 26.98 -21.90 -17.19
C ALA A 292 28.00 -23.03 -17.42
N THR A 293 28.54 -23.56 -16.35
CA THR A 293 29.45 -24.71 -16.34
C THR A 293 28.83 -25.91 -15.64
N GLY A 294 27.57 -26.20 -15.97
CA GLY A 294 26.79 -27.28 -15.38
C GLY A 294 25.58 -26.78 -14.58
N ASN A 295 24.65 -27.66 -14.28
CA ASN A 295 23.49 -27.38 -13.47
C ASN A 295 23.81 -27.38 -11.96
N PRO A 296 23.23 -26.44 -11.18
CA PRO A 296 22.37 -25.32 -11.58
C PRO A 296 23.22 -24.07 -11.88
N PHE A 297 23.34 -23.74 -13.15
CA PHE A 297 24.25 -22.67 -13.60
C PHE A 297 23.95 -21.29 -13.03
N TYR A 298 22.69 -20.88 -12.96
CA TYR A 298 22.37 -19.55 -12.47
C TYR A 298 22.56 -19.37 -10.97
N MET A 299 22.50 -20.42 -10.16
CA MET A 299 22.92 -20.37 -8.76
C MET A 299 24.43 -20.12 -8.59
N ASN A 300 25.22 -20.41 -9.61
CA ASN A 300 26.67 -20.19 -9.62
C ASN A 300 27.02 -18.83 -10.21
N ALA A 301 26.43 -18.44 -11.31
CA ALA A 301 26.82 -17.27 -12.10
C ALA A 301 26.06 -15.99 -11.72
N PHE A 302 24.79 -16.08 -11.29
CA PHE A 302 24.00 -14.91 -10.97
C PHE A 302 24.55 -14.09 -9.79
N PRO A 303 25.07 -14.68 -8.69
CA PRO A 303 25.70 -13.92 -7.61
C PRO A 303 26.83 -13.01 -8.09
N ASP A 304 27.66 -13.44 -9.04
CA ASP A 304 28.75 -12.63 -9.60
C ASP A 304 28.18 -11.44 -10.40
N LEU A 305 27.14 -11.70 -11.23
CA LEU A 305 26.43 -10.64 -11.95
C LEU A 305 25.75 -9.65 -10.98
N ALA A 306 25.06 -10.13 -9.96
CA ALA A 306 24.35 -9.30 -9.00
C ALA A 306 25.29 -8.55 -8.03
N GLY A 307 26.53 -9.04 -7.86
CA GLY A 307 27.47 -8.58 -6.84
C GLY A 307 27.09 -9.02 -5.42
N ARG A 308 26.14 -9.96 -5.29
CA ARG A 308 25.61 -10.47 -4.03
C ARG A 308 24.90 -11.81 -4.23
N ASP A 309 25.03 -12.73 -3.27
CA ASP A 309 24.31 -14.01 -3.33
C ASP A 309 22.81 -13.86 -2.99
N MET A 310 22.02 -14.82 -3.45
CA MET A 310 20.58 -14.88 -3.25
C MET A 310 20.22 -15.87 -2.13
N ALA A 311 19.19 -15.54 -1.35
CA ALA A 311 18.62 -16.47 -0.38
C ALA A 311 17.72 -17.53 -1.05
N SER A 312 17.20 -17.22 -2.23
CA SER A 312 16.23 -18.07 -2.91
C SER A 312 16.34 -17.96 -4.44
N TYR A 313 15.87 -19.01 -5.13
CA TYR A 313 15.83 -19.06 -6.60
C TYR A 313 14.48 -19.55 -7.08
N LEU A 314 13.97 -18.94 -8.16
CA LEU A 314 12.70 -19.31 -8.78
C LEU A 314 12.89 -20.32 -9.92
N LEU A 315 12.02 -21.31 -9.96
CA LEU A 315 11.92 -22.34 -10.98
C LEU A 315 10.45 -22.51 -11.43
N TYR A 316 10.23 -22.88 -12.68
CA TYR A 316 8.91 -23.21 -13.21
C TYR A 316 8.80 -24.70 -13.46
N LEU A 317 7.78 -25.35 -12.89
CA LEU A 317 7.56 -26.80 -13.00
C LEU A 317 6.17 -27.10 -13.57
N PRO A 318 6.07 -27.42 -14.87
CA PRO A 318 4.83 -27.97 -15.42
C PRO A 318 4.43 -29.26 -14.71
N ASP A 319 3.11 -29.46 -14.45
CA ASP A 319 2.59 -30.60 -13.73
C ASP A 319 2.81 -31.96 -14.44
N SER A 320 3.24 -31.92 -15.70
CA SER A 320 3.68 -33.08 -16.47
C SER A 320 5.11 -33.55 -16.18
N LYS A 321 5.88 -32.77 -15.39
CA LYS A 321 7.28 -33.07 -15.08
C LYS A 321 7.44 -33.47 -13.62
N PRO A 322 8.28 -34.47 -13.30
CA PRO A 322 8.59 -34.83 -11.92
C PRO A 322 9.53 -33.82 -11.28
N LEU A 323 9.55 -33.75 -9.94
CA LEU A 323 10.45 -32.89 -9.18
C LEU A 323 11.94 -33.16 -9.51
N SER A 324 12.28 -34.40 -9.86
CA SER A 324 13.65 -34.80 -10.25
C SER A 324 14.19 -34.06 -11.49
N THR A 325 13.34 -33.38 -12.26
CA THR A 325 13.77 -32.44 -13.30
C THR A 325 14.75 -31.39 -12.72
N TYR A 326 14.58 -31.02 -11.46
CA TYR A 326 15.41 -30.05 -10.74
C TYR A 326 16.29 -30.68 -9.66
N GLN A 327 16.66 -31.97 -9.79
CA GLN A 327 17.44 -32.67 -8.77
C GLN A 327 18.75 -31.92 -8.40
N SER A 328 19.50 -31.47 -9.41
CA SER A 328 20.73 -30.73 -9.20
C SER A 328 20.53 -29.37 -8.49
N HIS A 329 19.40 -28.68 -8.77
CA HIS A 329 19.03 -27.44 -8.10
C HIS A 329 18.67 -27.68 -6.64
N ILE A 330 17.95 -28.77 -6.35
CA ILE A 330 17.56 -29.17 -5.00
C ILE A 330 18.81 -29.50 -4.16
N GLU A 331 19.73 -30.28 -4.72
CA GLU A 331 20.99 -30.63 -4.04
C GLU A 331 21.83 -29.39 -3.76
N ALA A 332 21.99 -28.49 -4.75
CA ALA A 332 22.72 -27.25 -4.58
C ALA A 332 22.05 -26.31 -3.54
N ALA A 333 20.72 -26.22 -3.56
CA ALA A 333 19.98 -25.43 -2.60
C ALA A 333 20.17 -25.95 -1.16
N LYS A 334 20.15 -27.26 -0.95
CA LYS A 334 20.44 -27.89 0.35
C LYS A 334 21.88 -27.61 0.80
N GLN A 335 22.87 -27.82 -0.06
CA GLN A 335 24.27 -27.60 0.24
C GLN A 335 24.57 -26.15 0.63
N ARG A 336 23.87 -25.19 0.01
CA ARG A 336 24.08 -23.75 0.20
C ARG A 336 23.05 -23.12 1.15
N ASN A 337 22.18 -23.93 1.77
CA ASN A 337 21.09 -23.44 2.61
C ASN A 337 20.22 -22.39 1.89
N LYS A 338 19.77 -22.68 0.66
CA LYS A 338 18.88 -21.81 -0.10
C LYS A 338 17.45 -22.32 -0.12
N ILE A 339 16.50 -21.44 -0.38
CA ILE A 339 15.09 -21.78 -0.60
C ILE A 339 14.85 -21.86 -2.10
N LEU A 340 14.00 -22.77 -2.55
CA LEU A 340 13.53 -22.83 -3.92
C LEU A 340 12.09 -22.32 -4.00
N GLN A 341 11.83 -21.28 -4.76
CA GLN A 341 10.47 -20.93 -5.15
C GLN A 341 10.12 -21.73 -6.39
N ILE A 342 9.02 -22.52 -6.34
CA ILE A 342 8.59 -23.32 -7.49
C ILE A 342 7.19 -22.90 -7.92
N ALA A 343 7.08 -22.36 -9.13
CA ALA A 343 5.81 -22.16 -9.80
C ALA A 343 5.35 -23.49 -10.37
N VAL A 344 4.31 -24.08 -9.78
CA VAL A 344 3.72 -25.34 -10.25
C VAL A 344 2.61 -25.00 -11.25
N GLU A 345 2.82 -25.38 -12.50
CA GLU A 345 2.00 -25.01 -13.65
C GLU A 345 1.06 -26.16 -14.04
N PRO A 346 -0.23 -26.13 -13.64
CA PRO A 346 -1.17 -27.14 -14.07
C PRO A 346 -1.50 -27.01 -15.56
N SER A 347 -1.60 -28.13 -16.25
CA SER A 347 -2.03 -28.15 -17.64
C SER A 347 -3.50 -27.79 -17.84
N SER A 348 -4.34 -27.99 -16.79
CA SER A 348 -5.75 -27.62 -16.74
C SER A 348 -6.28 -27.68 -15.31
N LEU A 349 -7.09 -26.70 -14.92
CA LEU A 349 -7.79 -26.72 -13.64
C LEU A 349 -8.78 -27.88 -13.52
N SER A 350 -9.53 -28.18 -14.59
CA SER A 350 -10.56 -29.23 -14.58
C SER A 350 -9.98 -30.64 -14.31
N ALA A 351 -8.70 -30.85 -14.66
CA ALA A 351 -8.03 -32.13 -14.43
C ALA A 351 -7.58 -32.35 -12.98
N ILE A 352 -7.62 -31.32 -12.10
CA ILE A 352 -7.22 -31.43 -10.69
C ILE A 352 -8.36 -32.06 -9.90
N THR A 353 -8.06 -33.18 -9.21
CA THR A 353 -9.01 -33.94 -8.38
C THR A 353 -8.57 -33.97 -6.93
N GLU A 354 -9.51 -34.32 -6.04
CA GLU A 354 -9.19 -34.61 -4.62
C GLU A 354 -8.12 -35.74 -4.57
N ASN A 355 -7.06 -35.52 -3.77
CA ASN A 355 -5.92 -36.45 -3.68
C ASN A 355 -5.23 -36.75 -5.01
N ASP A 356 -5.16 -35.78 -5.90
CA ASP A 356 -4.51 -35.91 -7.21
C ASP A 356 -3.09 -36.48 -7.06
N SER A 357 -2.87 -37.67 -7.64
CA SER A 357 -1.64 -38.45 -7.42
C SER A 357 -0.37 -37.70 -7.91
N ARG A 358 -0.49 -36.80 -8.87
CA ARG A 358 0.62 -35.97 -9.37
C ARG A 358 1.10 -35.02 -8.27
N TYR A 359 0.19 -34.28 -7.68
CA TYR A 359 0.52 -33.32 -6.62
C TYR A 359 0.85 -33.99 -5.30
N VAL A 360 0.20 -35.15 -4.96
CA VAL A 360 0.57 -35.96 -3.81
C VAL A 360 2.01 -36.45 -3.94
N LYS A 361 2.38 -37.02 -5.10
CA LYS A 361 3.75 -37.46 -5.36
C LYS A 361 4.75 -36.31 -5.29
N LEU A 362 4.42 -35.17 -5.91
CA LEU A 362 5.25 -33.96 -5.89
C LEU A 362 5.50 -33.49 -4.46
N ALA A 363 4.46 -33.38 -3.64
CA ALA A 363 4.58 -32.97 -2.24
C ALA A 363 5.43 -33.96 -1.42
N GLN A 364 5.22 -35.27 -1.61
CA GLN A 364 6.03 -36.31 -0.95
C GLN A 364 7.50 -36.24 -1.36
N ASP A 365 7.79 -35.98 -2.63
CA ASP A 365 9.17 -35.83 -3.12
C ASP A 365 9.83 -34.58 -2.54
N MET A 366 9.07 -33.47 -2.42
CA MET A 366 9.54 -32.25 -1.77
C MET A 366 9.89 -32.51 -0.30
N GLU A 367 9.01 -33.17 0.45
CA GLU A 367 9.26 -33.50 1.86
C GLU A 367 10.47 -34.43 2.02
N GLN A 368 10.57 -35.48 1.23
CA GLN A 368 11.68 -36.42 1.25
C GLN A 368 13.01 -35.78 0.89
N SER A 369 13.00 -34.76 0.02
CA SER A 369 14.23 -34.04 -0.37
C SER A 369 14.91 -33.35 0.78
N GLY A 370 14.14 -32.93 1.81
CA GLY A 370 14.60 -32.12 2.93
C GLY A 370 15.05 -30.69 2.56
N ALA A 371 14.77 -30.24 1.33
CA ALA A 371 14.94 -28.86 0.92
C ALA A 371 13.72 -28.01 1.37
N LYS A 372 13.83 -26.69 1.27
CA LYS A 372 12.76 -25.73 1.58
C LYS A 372 12.18 -25.16 0.31
N PHE A 373 10.86 -25.18 0.21
CA PHE A 373 10.15 -24.73 -0.98
C PHE A 373 9.09 -23.68 -0.65
N LEU A 374 9.03 -22.62 -1.46
CA LEU A 374 7.90 -21.72 -1.60
C LEU A 374 7.15 -22.16 -2.85
N VAL A 375 6.00 -22.80 -2.71
CA VAL A 375 5.27 -23.38 -3.84
C VAL A 375 4.16 -22.43 -4.27
N ARG A 376 4.14 -22.06 -5.56
CA ARG A 376 3.16 -21.19 -6.21
C ARG A 376 2.28 -22.03 -7.15
N PRO A 377 1.25 -22.73 -6.69
CA PRO A 377 0.41 -23.51 -7.58
C PRO A 377 -0.54 -22.62 -8.37
N ALA A 378 -0.62 -22.84 -9.69
CA ALA A 378 -1.49 -22.11 -10.61
C ALA A 378 -1.42 -20.58 -10.39
N CYS A 379 -0.20 -20.03 -10.36
CA CYS A 379 0.03 -18.61 -10.21
C CYS A 379 -0.43 -17.80 -11.42
N GLU A 380 -0.56 -16.48 -11.26
CA GLU A 380 -1.00 -15.55 -12.33
C GLU A 380 -2.36 -15.91 -12.95
N MET A 381 -3.25 -16.49 -12.17
CA MET A 381 -4.55 -17.02 -12.56
C MET A 381 -5.50 -16.00 -13.17
N ASN A 382 -5.22 -14.73 -12.99
CA ASN A 382 -5.99 -13.61 -13.55
C ASN A 382 -5.43 -13.12 -14.91
N GLU A 383 -4.35 -13.74 -15.42
CA GLU A 383 -3.75 -13.47 -16.72
C GLU A 383 -4.32 -14.44 -17.77
N GLU A 384 -4.95 -13.91 -18.83
CA GLU A 384 -5.65 -14.72 -19.87
C GLU A 384 -4.73 -15.66 -20.63
N SER A 385 -3.43 -15.38 -20.68
CA SER A 385 -2.45 -16.23 -21.37
C SER A 385 -2.12 -17.53 -20.61
N CYS A 386 -2.49 -17.63 -19.32
CA CYS A 386 -2.22 -18.82 -18.52
C CYS A 386 -3.19 -19.98 -18.87
N PRO A 387 -2.71 -21.22 -19.08
CA PRO A 387 -3.57 -22.38 -19.37
C PRO A 387 -4.63 -22.68 -18.32
N TRP A 388 -4.45 -22.22 -17.09
CA TRP A 388 -5.37 -22.34 -15.95
C TRP A 388 -6.19 -21.08 -15.69
N TYR A 389 -6.17 -20.09 -16.59
CA TYR A 389 -7.05 -18.93 -16.51
C TYR A 389 -8.52 -19.35 -16.58
N THR A 390 -9.34 -18.71 -15.79
CA THR A 390 -10.80 -18.88 -15.84
C THR A 390 -11.49 -17.66 -15.24
N THR A 391 -12.66 -17.30 -15.78
CA THR A 391 -13.57 -16.34 -15.17
C THR A 391 -14.52 -16.98 -14.16
N ASP A 392 -14.51 -18.31 -14.03
CA ASP A 392 -15.13 -19.03 -12.90
C ASP A 392 -14.19 -19.01 -11.70
N TYR A 393 -14.27 -17.93 -10.93
CA TYR A 393 -13.45 -17.73 -9.72
C TYR A 393 -13.62 -18.85 -8.69
N ASN A 394 -14.84 -19.41 -8.56
CA ASN A 394 -15.12 -20.50 -7.62
C ASN A 394 -14.41 -21.79 -8.04
N LEU A 395 -14.36 -22.09 -9.32
CA LEU A 395 -13.60 -23.22 -9.85
C LEU A 395 -12.11 -23.08 -9.50
N TYR A 396 -11.51 -21.91 -9.78
CA TYR A 396 -10.11 -21.66 -9.42
C TYR A 396 -9.88 -21.84 -7.91
N ILE A 397 -10.68 -21.18 -7.08
CA ILE A 397 -10.56 -21.25 -5.62
C ILE A 397 -10.64 -22.70 -5.13
N GLN A 398 -11.61 -23.49 -5.63
CA GLN A 398 -11.74 -24.90 -5.27
C GLN A 398 -10.48 -25.69 -5.64
N LYS A 399 -9.97 -25.54 -6.86
CA LYS A 399 -8.81 -26.28 -7.33
C LYS A 399 -7.52 -25.88 -6.63
N PHE A 400 -7.33 -24.59 -6.37
CA PHE A 400 -6.23 -24.09 -5.56
C PHE A 400 -6.25 -24.69 -4.14
N ARG A 401 -7.41 -24.71 -3.49
CA ARG A 401 -7.58 -25.30 -2.15
C ARG A 401 -7.21 -26.79 -2.11
N ILE A 402 -7.57 -27.54 -3.13
CA ILE A 402 -7.17 -28.94 -3.26
C ILE A 402 -5.65 -29.07 -3.30
N MET A 403 -4.97 -28.32 -4.17
CA MET A 403 -3.51 -28.34 -4.25
C MET A 403 -2.85 -27.90 -2.94
N ALA A 404 -3.33 -26.81 -2.35
CA ALA A 404 -2.82 -26.30 -1.08
C ALA A 404 -2.92 -27.33 0.06
N ASN A 405 -4.08 -27.99 0.19
CA ASN A 405 -4.29 -29.04 1.19
C ASN A 405 -3.35 -30.22 0.97
N ILE A 406 -3.09 -30.61 -0.29
CA ILE A 406 -2.13 -31.68 -0.59
C ILE A 406 -0.73 -31.27 -0.13
N PHE A 407 -0.25 -30.08 -0.46
CA PHE A 407 1.07 -29.60 -0.02
C PHE A 407 1.17 -29.51 1.50
N HIS A 408 0.17 -28.95 2.18
CA HIS A 408 0.15 -28.86 3.64
C HIS A 408 0.11 -30.23 4.32
N THR A 409 -0.57 -31.21 3.71
CA THR A 409 -0.70 -32.57 4.25
C THR A 409 0.55 -33.41 4.04
N TYR A 410 1.12 -33.41 2.83
CA TYR A 410 2.19 -34.33 2.45
C TYR A 410 3.59 -33.74 2.49
N ALA A 411 3.71 -32.39 2.63
CA ALA A 411 4.98 -31.68 2.78
C ALA A 411 4.96 -30.62 3.90
N PRO A 412 4.50 -30.99 5.12
CA PRO A 412 4.26 -30.02 6.20
C PRO A 412 5.53 -29.32 6.69
N ASN A 413 6.72 -29.90 6.51
CA ASN A 413 7.98 -29.32 6.97
C ASN A 413 8.74 -28.60 5.86
N SER A 414 8.56 -29.02 4.62
CA SER A 414 9.37 -28.58 3.47
C SER A 414 8.70 -27.52 2.60
N VAL A 415 7.37 -27.42 2.62
CA VAL A 415 6.63 -26.52 1.71
C VAL A 415 5.91 -25.41 2.47
N ALA A 416 5.98 -24.20 1.95
CA ALA A 416 5.08 -23.08 2.25
C ALA A 416 4.31 -22.72 0.97
N VAL A 417 2.99 -22.60 1.06
CA VAL A 417 2.10 -22.33 -0.09
C VAL A 417 1.96 -20.82 -0.31
N VAL A 418 2.21 -20.39 -1.54
CA VAL A 418 2.12 -18.99 -1.98
C VAL A 418 1.00 -18.84 -2.99
N TRP A 419 -0.04 -18.09 -2.67
CA TRP A 419 -1.02 -17.64 -3.65
C TRP A 419 -0.51 -16.38 -4.33
N SER A 420 -0.32 -16.38 -5.66
CA SER A 420 0.41 -15.33 -6.37
C SER A 420 -0.29 -14.94 -7.67
N PRO A 421 -1.16 -13.91 -7.65
CA PRO A 421 -1.72 -13.32 -8.86
C PRO A 421 -0.69 -12.50 -9.64
N ASN A 422 -0.99 -12.21 -10.92
CA ASN A 422 -0.38 -11.10 -11.65
C ASN A 422 -1.01 -9.77 -11.15
N PHE A 423 -0.23 -8.69 -11.14
CA PHE A 423 -0.81 -7.39 -10.76
C PHE A 423 -1.85 -6.91 -11.76
N TYR A 424 -1.67 -7.17 -13.03
CA TYR A 424 -2.63 -6.81 -14.07
C TYR A 424 -3.42 -8.04 -14.57
N PRO A 425 -4.74 -7.89 -14.70
CA PRO A 425 -5.59 -6.77 -14.27
C PRO A 425 -5.79 -6.76 -12.74
N SER A 426 -5.67 -5.58 -12.12
CA SER A 426 -5.70 -5.44 -10.65
C SER A 426 -7.11 -5.49 -10.04
N ASN A 427 -8.14 -5.23 -10.83
CA ASN A 427 -9.53 -5.12 -10.36
C ASN A 427 -10.17 -6.49 -10.02
N ASN A 428 -9.63 -7.60 -10.49
CA ASN A 428 -10.17 -8.94 -10.26
C ASN A 428 -9.35 -9.78 -9.28
N ILE A 429 -8.19 -9.30 -8.80
CA ILE A 429 -7.29 -10.06 -7.93
C ILE A 429 -8.04 -10.67 -6.74
N SER A 430 -8.84 -9.88 -6.03
CA SER A 430 -9.54 -10.34 -4.82
C SER A 430 -10.61 -11.42 -5.09
N LEU A 431 -11.08 -11.53 -6.34
CA LEU A 431 -12.09 -12.52 -6.71
C LEU A 431 -11.53 -13.96 -6.73
N TYR A 432 -10.20 -14.11 -6.88
CA TYR A 432 -9.52 -15.41 -6.88
C TYR A 432 -8.95 -15.81 -5.51
N TYR A 433 -9.20 -15.01 -4.45
CA TYR A 433 -8.57 -15.25 -3.16
C TYR A 433 -9.08 -16.55 -2.48
N PRO A 434 -8.19 -17.53 -2.18
CA PRO A 434 -8.64 -18.84 -1.72
C PRO A 434 -9.03 -18.90 -0.24
N GLY A 435 -8.66 -17.91 0.55
CA GLY A 435 -8.84 -17.86 2.01
C GLY A 435 -7.52 -18.00 2.76
N ASP A 436 -7.48 -17.40 3.96
CA ASP A 436 -6.26 -17.28 4.76
C ASP A 436 -5.71 -18.64 5.20
N GLU A 437 -6.59 -19.62 5.42
CA GLU A 437 -6.23 -20.96 5.91
C GLU A 437 -5.51 -21.85 4.87
N TYR A 438 -5.60 -21.50 3.58
CA TYR A 438 -5.00 -22.29 2.50
C TYR A 438 -3.62 -21.79 2.06
N ILE A 439 -3.16 -20.67 2.59
CA ILE A 439 -1.92 -20.02 2.13
C ILE A 439 -1.03 -19.61 3.29
N ASP A 440 0.28 -19.70 3.09
CA ASP A 440 1.30 -19.17 4.00
C ASP A 440 1.67 -17.74 3.64
N TYR A 441 1.64 -17.40 2.33
CA TYR A 441 2.00 -16.10 1.80
C TYR A 441 1.04 -15.63 0.71
N VAL A 442 0.90 -14.32 0.59
CA VAL A 442 0.42 -13.69 -0.64
C VAL A 442 1.62 -13.28 -1.48
N GLY A 443 1.71 -13.85 -2.67
CA GLY A 443 2.67 -13.45 -3.69
C GLY A 443 2.09 -12.42 -4.63
N ILE A 444 2.93 -11.81 -5.46
CA ILE A 444 2.54 -10.96 -6.59
C ILE A 444 3.61 -11.02 -7.68
N SER A 445 3.18 -11.24 -8.94
CA SER A 445 4.01 -10.91 -10.10
C SER A 445 3.79 -9.46 -10.44
N SER A 446 4.83 -8.65 -10.30
CA SER A 446 4.77 -7.19 -10.32
C SER A 446 5.78 -6.65 -11.31
N TYR A 447 5.31 -6.21 -12.47
CA TYR A 447 6.14 -5.66 -13.53
C TYR A 447 5.83 -4.18 -13.75
N LYS A 448 6.87 -3.37 -13.93
CA LYS A 448 6.73 -1.95 -14.27
C LYS A 448 6.98 -1.74 -15.75
N ASN A 449 5.91 -1.48 -16.46
CA ASN A 449 5.92 -1.08 -17.86
C ASN A 449 5.70 0.43 -17.97
N HIS A 450 6.23 1.04 -19.01
CA HIS A 450 6.02 2.44 -19.33
C HIS A 450 4.62 2.66 -19.90
N GLN A 451 3.83 3.52 -19.27
CA GLN A 451 2.43 3.78 -19.60
C GLN A 451 2.12 5.29 -19.64
N PRO A 452 2.75 6.04 -20.57
CA PRO A 452 2.58 7.50 -20.65
C PRO A 452 1.15 7.91 -21.01
N GLU A 453 0.39 7.06 -21.69
CA GLU A 453 -1.02 7.29 -22.02
C GLU A 453 -1.92 7.41 -20.78
N THR A 454 -1.41 7.02 -19.61
CA THR A 454 -2.13 7.11 -18.34
C THR A 454 -1.84 8.39 -17.58
N ASP A 455 -1.10 9.32 -18.18
CA ASP A 455 -0.74 10.61 -17.57
C ASP A 455 -2.00 11.42 -17.23
N PRO A 456 -2.23 11.74 -15.94
CA PRO A 456 -3.39 12.53 -15.55
C PRO A 456 -3.34 13.97 -16.06
N LEU A 457 -2.16 14.48 -16.43
CA LEU A 457 -1.96 15.82 -16.96
C LEU A 457 -2.08 15.89 -18.49
N GLY A 458 -2.19 14.75 -19.19
CA GLY A 458 -2.25 14.70 -20.65
C GLY A 458 -0.94 15.09 -21.36
N GLN A 459 0.18 15.08 -20.66
CA GLN A 459 1.51 15.43 -21.19
C GLN A 459 2.27 14.21 -21.73
N ASN A 460 1.62 13.04 -21.72
CA ASN A 460 2.19 11.79 -22.20
C ASN A 460 3.47 11.37 -21.44
N VAL A 461 3.46 11.54 -20.11
CA VAL A 461 4.53 11.16 -19.18
C VAL A 461 4.02 10.09 -18.24
N ASP A 462 4.73 8.97 -18.11
CA ASP A 462 4.37 7.96 -17.09
C ASP A 462 4.78 8.46 -15.69
N ARG A 463 3.78 8.87 -14.90
CA ARG A 463 3.96 9.36 -13.53
C ARG A 463 3.68 8.29 -12.47
N SER A 464 3.28 7.07 -12.89
CA SER A 464 3.03 5.98 -11.97
C SER A 464 4.34 5.42 -11.42
N ARG A 465 4.32 4.98 -10.16
CA ARG A 465 5.45 4.34 -9.51
C ARG A 465 5.23 2.84 -9.43
N TRP A 466 6.30 2.08 -9.51
CA TRP A 466 6.21 0.65 -9.29
C TRP A 466 5.67 0.31 -7.88
N SER A 467 6.03 1.11 -6.88
CA SER A 467 5.53 0.96 -5.50
C SER A 467 4.00 1.09 -5.36
N ASP A 468 3.30 1.76 -6.30
CA ASP A 468 1.83 1.88 -6.24
C ASP A 468 1.13 0.51 -6.37
N GLN A 469 1.77 -0.46 -7.04
CA GLN A 469 1.31 -1.84 -7.13
C GLN A 469 1.35 -2.53 -5.75
N LEU A 470 2.41 -2.30 -4.99
CA LEU A 470 2.52 -2.84 -3.62
C LEU A 470 1.57 -2.16 -2.65
N ASP A 471 1.29 -0.86 -2.79
CA ASP A 471 0.27 -0.19 -1.98
C ASP A 471 -1.07 -0.92 -2.09
N THR A 472 -1.45 -1.36 -3.30
CA THR A 472 -2.68 -2.13 -3.54
C THR A 472 -2.63 -3.50 -2.84
N ILE A 473 -1.59 -4.29 -3.07
CA ILE A 473 -1.48 -5.66 -2.52
C ILE A 473 -1.33 -5.64 -1.00
N CYS A 474 -0.48 -4.77 -0.48
CA CYS A 474 -0.29 -4.62 0.96
C CYS A 474 -1.54 -4.07 1.65
N GLY A 475 -2.30 -3.19 0.98
CA GLY A 475 -3.59 -2.72 1.46
C GLY A 475 -4.63 -3.84 1.56
N LEU A 476 -4.66 -4.77 0.61
CA LEU A 476 -5.60 -5.89 0.62
C LEU A 476 -5.22 -6.98 1.62
N TYR A 477 -3.94 -7.31 1.76
CA TYR A 477 -3.50 -8.53 2.42
C TYR A 477 -2.41 -8.32 3.47
N GLY A 478 -1.66 -7.20 3.46
CA GLY A 478 -0.47 -7.00 4.27
C GLY A 478 -0.71 -6.95 5.78
N TYR A 479 -1.96 -6.72 6.23
CA TYR A 479 -2.33 -6.77 7.64
C TYR A 479 -2.63 -8.20 8.15
N LYS A 480 -2.76 -9.18 7.23
CA LYS A 480 -3.15 -10.56 7.56
C LYS A 480 -2.20 -11.65 7.06
N LYS A 481 -1.42 -11.38 6.01
CA LYS A 481 -0.45 -12.31 5.46
C LYS A 481 0.87 -11.62 5.13
N PRO A 482 2.02 -12.32 5.28
CA PRO A 482 3.28 -11.84 4.74
C PRO A 482 3.22 -11.83 3.21
N ILE A 483 3.90 -10.86 2.61
CA ILE A 483 3.90 -10.62 1.16
C ILE A 483 5.21 -11.08 0.53
N ILE A 484 5.16 -11.61 -0.68
CA ILE A 484 6.32 -11.91 -1.53
C ILE A 484 6.13 -11.22 -2.89
N VAL A 485 7.12 -10.45 -3.34
CA VAL A 485 7.22 -10.12 -4.76
C VAL A 485 7.81 -11.34 -5.44
N SER A 486 6.92 -12.20 -5.94
CA SER A 486 7.27 -13.51 -6.49
C SER A 486 8.03 -13.43 -7.80
N GLU A 487 7.79 -12.37 -8.54
CA GLU A 487 8.47 -11.97 -9.77
C GLU A 487 8.38 -10.45 -9.90
N GLY A 488 9.46 -9.81 -10.31
CA GLY A 488 9.43 -8.38 -10.55
C GLY A 488 10.57 -7.87 -11.39
N ALA A 489 10.26 -6.98 -12.33
CA ALA A 489 11.23 -6.26 -13.15
C ALA A 489 10.61 -4.98 -13.72
N ALA A 490 11.45 -4.04 -14.17
CA ALA A 490 11.04 -2.88 -14.97
C ALA A 490 11.63 -3.01 -16.36
N SER A 491 10.79 -2.95 -17.40
CA SER A 491 11.29 -3.06 -18.78
C SER A 491 12.03 -1.79 -19.19
N TYR A 492 13.25 -1.95 -19.69
CA TYR A 492 14.01 -0.84 -20.27
C TYR A 492 13.78 -0.68 -21.79
N MET A 493 12.77 -1.35 -22.33
CA MET A 493 12.24 -1.16 -23.67
C MET A 493 10.75 -0.86 -23.57
N ASP A 494 10.32 0.21 -24.25
CA ASP A 494 8.92 0.59 -24.34
C ASP A 494 8.13 -0.42 -25.19
N TYR A 495 7.04 -0.94 -24.63
CA TYR A 495 6.22 -1.97 -25.27
C TYR A 495 5.59 -1.53 -26.60
N ASN A 496 5.18 -0.27 -26.69
CA ASN A 496 4.46 0.28 -27.83
C ASN A 496 5.40 0.76 -28.96
N THR A 497 6.48 1.44 -28.57
CA THR A 497 7.39 2.12 -29.52
C THR A 497 8.67 1.33 -29.80
N TRP A 498 9.00 0.30 -28.98
CA TRP A 498 10.28 -0.42 -28.98
C TRP A 498 11.48 0.48 -28.70
N GLY A 499 11.22 1.69 -28.19
CA GLY A 499 12.26 2.65 -27.84
C GLY A 499 12.99 2.28 -26.56
N ASP A 500 14.22 2.76 -26.46
CA ASP A 500 15.02 2.64 -25.25
C ASP A 500 14.48 3.60 -24.17
N ILE A 501 14.14 3.03 -23.01
CA ILE A 501 13.67 3.74 -21.81
C ILE A 501 14.49 3.36 -20.58
N THR A 502 15.78 3.06 -20.78
CA THR A 502 16.71 2.61 -19.73
C THR A 502 16.68 3.50 -18.50
N SER A 503 16.73 4.82 -18.67
CA SER A 503 16.76 5.74 -17.54
C SER A 503 15.47 5.68 -16.69
N PHE A 504 14.31 5.55 -17.35
CA PHE A 504 13.03 5.33 -16.67
C PHE A 504 13.05 4.02 -15.88
N ALA A 505 13.39 2.90 -16.53
CA ALA A 505 13.40 1.59 -15.89
C ALA A 505 14.40 1.50 -14.73
N SER A 506 15.60 2.08 -14.91
CA SER A 506 16.64 2.12 -13.88
C SER A 506 16.21 2.92 -12.66
N SER A 507 15.55 4.07 -12.86
CA SER A 507 14.98 4.87 -11.77
C SER A 507 13.88 4.10 -11.03
N GLN A 508 12.93 3.49 -11.77
CA GLN A 508 11.83 2.71 -11.17
C GLN A 508 12.36 1.52 -10.36
N LEU A 509 13.35 0.78 -10.88
CA LEU A 509 13.96 -0.35 -10.19
C LEU A 509 14.69 0.08 -8.92
N TYR A 510 15.51 1.13 -9.02
CA TYR A 510 16.25 1.65 -7.86
C TYR A 510 15.30 2.15 -6.76
N ASP A 511 14.34 3.00 -7.11
CA ASP A 511 13.39 3.56 -6.15
C ASP A 511 12.55 2.46 -5.48
N PHE A 512 12.08 1.50 -6.27
CA PHE A 512 11.33 0.36 -5.74
C PHE A 512 12.13 -0.41 -4.69
N LEU A 513 13.37 -0.78 -5.02
CA LEU A 513 14.25 -1.53 -4.11
C LEU A 513 14.68 -0.70 -2.90
N ALA A 514 14.93 0.60 -3.07
CA ALA A 514 15.30 1.48 -1.98
C ALA A 514 14.18 1.65 -0.95
N TYR A 515 12.93 1.74 -1.40
CA TYR A 515 11.77 1.92 -0.53
C TYR A 515 11.17 0.62 0.00
N LEU A 516 11.41 -0.51 -0.67
CA LEU A 516 10.79 -1.80 -0.31
C LEU A 516 10.97 -2.17 1.17
N PRO A 517 12.17 -2.15 1.77
CA PRO A 517 12.36 -2.51 3.18
C PRO A 517 11.85 -1.45 4.16
N ILE A 518 11.64 -0.22 3.72
CA ILE A 518 11.27 0.90 4.57
C ILE A 518 9.76 1.04 4.66
N LYS A 519 9.10 1.04 3.51
CA LYS A 519 7.66 1.26 3.41
C LYS A 519 6.84 -0.03 3.59
N TYR A 520 7.42 -1.20 3.28
CA TYR A 520 6.70 -2.48 3.24
C TYR A 520 7.38 -3.57 4.07
N PRO A 521 7.50 -3.42 5.40
CA PRO A 521 8.18 -4.39 6.27
C PRO A 521 7.50 -5.77 6.28
N GLN A 522 6.25 -5.87 5.83
CA GLN A 522 5.50 -7.12 5.61
C GLN A 522 5.96 -7.90 4.37
N VAL A 523 6.75 -7.29 3.47
CA VAL A 523 7.36 -8.00 2.33
C VAL A 523 8.54 -8.81 2.83
N LYS A 524 8.58 -10.10 2.54
CA LYS A 524 9.58 -11.04 3.07
C LYS A 524 10.53 -11.60 2.02
N ALA A 525 10.20 -11.48 0.75
CA ALA A 525 11.10 -11.80 -0.35
C ALA A 525 10.80 -10.95 -1.58
N PHE A 526 11.84 -10.70 -2.37
CA PHE A 526 11.77 -10.08 -3.68
C PHE A 526 12.58 -10.91 -4.66
N TYR A 527 11.95 -11.31 -5.78
CA TYR A 527 12.59 -12.06 -6.85
C TYR A 527 12.72 -11.18 -8.08
N ILE A 528 13.96 -10.87 -8.45
CA ILE A 528 14.21 -10.22 -9.75
C ILE A 528 13.93 -11.21 -10.87
N TYR A 529 13.17 -10.78 -11.86
CA TYR A 529 12.94 -11.54 -13.09
C TYR A 529 13.94 -11.08 -14.16
N ASP A 530 15.01 -11.84 -14.34
CA ASP A 530 16.17 -11.49 -15.17
C ASP A 530 16.15 -12.32 -16.46
N HIS A 531 15.15 -12.04 -17.30
CA HIS A 531 14.94 -12.77 -18.57
C HIS A 531 14.18 -11.92 -19.57
N ASP A 532 14.77 -11.69 -20.74
CA ASP A 532 14.12 -10.94 -21.81
C ASP A 532 12.94 -11.71 -22.42
N ARG A 533 11.89 -11.00 -22.76
CA ARG A 533 10.73 -11.48 -23.48
C ARG A 533 10.60 -10.75 -24.83
N GLU A 534 9.71 -11.21 -25.69
CA GLU A 534 9.57 -10.67 -27.05
C GLU A 534 9.51 -9.13 -27.09
N ARG A 535 8.72 -8.52 -26.19
CA ARG A 535 8.48 -7.07 -26.15
C ARG A 535 8.97 -6.39 -24.87
N TYR A 536 9.71 -7.10 -24.03
CA TYR A 536 10.22 -6.61 -22.76
C TYR A 536 11.69 -6.93 -22.64
N ARG A 537 12.45 -6.00 -22.08
CA ARG A 537 13.86 -6.19 -21.78
C ARG A 537 14.08 -6.04 -20.27
N PHE A 538 14.51 -7.13 -19.66
CA PHE A 538 14.73 -7.23 -18.22
C PHE A 538 16.15 -7.70 -17.86
N SER A 539 16.91 -8.21 -18.83
CA SER A 539 18.21 -8.83 -18.60
C SER A 539 19.21 -7.83 -18.03
N LEU A 540 19.68 -8.09 -16.83
CA LEU A 540 20.63 -7.24 -16.12
C LEU A 540 21.97 -7.14 -16.84
N SER A 541 22.48 -8.24 -17.40
CA SER A 541 23.76 -8.24 -18.09
C SER A 541 23.75 -7.47 -19.42
N SER A 542 22.57 -7.27 -20.02
CA SER A 542 22.41 -6.59 -21.30
C SER A 542 22.42 -5.07 -21.19
N ASN A 543 22.29 -4.51 -19.96
CA ASN A 543 22.21 -3.06 -19.73
C ASN A 543 22.94 -2.66 -18.44
N SER A 544 24.06 -1.97 -18.58
CA SER A 544 24.95 -1.61 -17.46
C SER A 544 24.33 -0.59 -16.50
N GLU A 545 23.51 0.35 -16.98
CA GLU A 545 22.79 1.31 -16.14
C GLU A 545 21.73 0.60 -15.30
N TYR A 546 20.96 -0.28 -15.92
CA TYR A 546 19.94 -1.08 -15.25
C TYR A 546 20.55 -2.03 -14.20
N LEU A 547 21.65 -2.70 -14.54
CA LEU A 547 22.44 -3.52 -13.58
C LEU A 547 22.97 -2.69 -12.41
N SER A 548 23.48 -1.48 -12.69
CA SER A 548 23.96 -0.57 -11.64
C SER A 548 22.83 -0.13 -10.71
N ALA A 549 21.63 0.15 -11.24
CA ALA A 549 20.44 0.48 -10.46
C ALA A 549 20.03 -0.69 -9.54
N TYR A 550 20.00 -1.91 -10.08
CA TYR A 550 19.74 -3.12 -9.29
C TYR A 550 20.73 -3.30 -8.14
N ARG A 551 22.04 -3.28 -8.43
CA ARG A 551 23.09 -3.45 -7.41
C ARG A 551 23.02 -2.41 -6.31
N ARG A 552 22.77 -1.14 -6.65
CA ARG A 552 22.57 -0.06 -5.67
C ARG A 552 21.31 -0.27 -4.84
N GLY A 553 20.22 -0.69 -5.48
CA GLY A 553 18.94 -0.92 -4.81
C GLY A 553 18.99 -2.02 -3.75
N ILE A 554 19.72 -3.12 -4.04
CA ILE A 554 19.87 -4.25 -3.11
C ILE A 554 21.01 -4.08 -2.09
N ALA A 555 21.74 -2.96 -2.10
CA ALA A 555 22.88 -2.75 -1.21
C ALA A 555 22.52 -2.65 0.28
N SER A 556 21.26 -2.33 0.61
CA SER A 556 20.78 -2.22 2.00
C SER A 556 20.99 -3.53 2.78
N GLN A 557 21.36 -3.39 4.07
CA GLN A 557 21.44 -4.51 5.02
C GLN A 557 20.08 -5.16 5.32
N SER A 558 18.99 -4.52 4.95
CA SER A 558 17.65 -5.11 5.03
C SER A 558 17.47 -6.27 4.06
N TYR A 559 18.26 -6.34 2.99
CA TYR A 559 18.25 -7.46 2.06
C TYR A 559 19.14 -8.59 2.55
N LEU A 560 18.64 -9.81 2.53
CA LEU A 560 19.28 -10.98 3.09
C LEU A 560 19.62 -11.99 1.98
N SER A 561 20.86 -12.44 1.97
CA SER A 561 21.37 -13.46 1.04
C SER A 561 21.27 -14.89 1.56
N GLU A 562 20.94 -15.04 2.86
CA GLU A 562 20.91 -16.32 3.54
C GLU A 562 19.58 -16.53 4.27
N PRO A 563 18.87 -17.67 4.05
CA PRO A 563 17.74 -18.07 4.88
C PRO A 563 18.11 -18.24 6.35
N ASN A 564 17.14 -18.03 7.23
CA ASN A 564 17.29 -18.06 8.69
C ASN A 564 18.22 -16.97 9.26
N THR A 565 18.47 -15.91 8.49
CA THR A 565 19.15 -14.70 8.96
C THR A 565 18.13 -13.60 9.28
N ASP A 566 18.58 -12.59 10.00
CA ASP A 566 17.77 -11.47 10.46
C ASP A 566 18.57 -10.17 10.24
N ALA A 567 17.97 -9.17 9.66
CA ALA A 567 18.59 -7.85 9.46
C ALA A 567 18.92 -7.14 10.79
N GLY A 568 18.30 -7.55 11.90
CA GLY A 568 18.51 -6.96 13.22
C GLY A 568 17.72 -5.68 13.45
N PHE A 569 17.10 -5.13 12.43
CA PHE A 569 16.29 -3.91 12.47
C PHE A 569 15.19 -3.96 11.41
N GLU A 570 14.22 -3.07 11.59
CA GLU A 570 13.17 -2.76 10.62
C GLU A 570 12.82 -1.28 10.68
N TYR A 571 11.93 -0.83 9.83
CA TYR A 571 11.42 0.53 9.82
C TYR A 571 9.94 0.55 10.21
N TYR A 572 9.53 1.60 10.91
CA TYR A 572 8.13 1.85 11.21
C TYR A 572 7.74 3.26 10.78
N GLU A 573 6.51 3.43 10.33
CA GLU A 573 5.99 4.73 9.93
C GLU A 573 5.75 5.61 11.17
N LEU A 574 6.25 6.84 11.11
CA LEU A 574 6.03 7.83 12.14
C LEU A 574 4.62 8.41 12.01
N GLY A 575 3.94 8.53 13.13
CA GLY A 575 2.70 9.28 13.28
C GLY A 575 2.86 10.38 14.31
N THR A 576 1.85 11.22 14.46
CA THR A 576 1.81 12.23 15.52
C THR A 576 1.87 11.55 16.89
N ASN A 577 2.74 12.05 17.78
CA ASN A 577 3.09 11.50 19.09
C ASN A 577 3.84 10.16 19.09
N ALA A 578 4.40 9.75 17.95
CA ALA A 578 5.31 8.61 17.92
C ALA A 578 6.46 8.82 18.92
N ALA A 579 6.93 7.72 19.53
CA ALA A 579 8.05 7.76 20.44
C ALA A 579 9.34 7.45 19.69
N ILE A 580 10.39 8.27 19.90
CA ILE A 580 11.74 8.04 19.36
C ILE A 580 12.74 8.07 20.53
N PRO A 581 13.75 7.17 20.54
CA PRO A 581 14.82 7.22 21.55
C PRO A 581 15.60 8.53 21.51
N ALA A 582 16.02 9.02 22.68
CA ALA A 582 16.91 10.19 22.85
C ALA A 582 18.35 9.85 22.42
N SER A 583 18.54 9.59 21.14
CA SER A 583 19.82 9.20 20.52
C SER A 583 19.85 9.63 19.06
N VAL A 584 20.94 9.36 18.38
CA VAL A 584 20.98 9.48 16.91
C VAL A 584 20.15 8.36 16.30
N ASN A 585 19.13 8.71 15.52
CA ASN A 585 18.25 7.77 14.85
C ASN A 585 18.29 8.00 13.34
N GLU A 586 18.23 6.92 12.56
CA GLU A 586 18.07 7.00 11.11
C GLU A 586 16.59 7.27 10.79
N ILE A 587 16.35 8.40 10.12
CA ILE A 587 15.03 8.80 9.62
C ILE A 587 15.08 8.74 8.10
N SER A 588 14.09 8.10 7.52
CA SER A 588 13.91 7.98 6.06
C SER A 588 12.59 8.64 5.65
N ALA A 589 12.50 9.11 4.42
CA ALA A 589 11.27 9.71 3.89
C ALA A 589 10.88 9.10 2.54
N TYR A 590 9.64 8.62 2.45
CA TYR A 590 8.99 8.34 1.18
C TYR A 590 8.28 9.59 0.71
N ILE A 591 8.66 10.10 -0.46
CA ILE A 591 8.10 11.31 -1.05
C ILE A 591 7.31 10.94 -2.29
N LYS A 592 6.07 11.38 -2.36
CA LYS A 592 5.22 11.27 -3.55
C LYS A 592 4.91 12.66 -4.06
N THR A 593 5.19 12.92 -5.34
CA THR A 593 4.82 14.17 -6.05
C THR A 593 4.43 13.84 -7.47
N VAL A 594 3.70 14.72 -8.11
CA VAL A 594 3.24 14.52 -9.50
C VAL A 594 4.41 14.39 -10.47
N LYS A 595 5.48 15.17 -10.26
CA LYS A 595 6.64 15.21 -11.16
C LYS A 595 7.70 14.14 -10.87
N ASN A 596 7.72 13.60 -9.66
CA ASN A 596 8.74 12.65 -9.20
C ASN A 596 10.20 13.14 -9.35
N ASP A 597 10.43 14.45 -9.25
CA ASP A 597 11.72 15.11 -9.50
C ASP A 597 12.39 15.63 -8.22
N ILE A 598 12.25 14.90 -7.11
CA ILE A 598 12.82 15.29 -5.82
C ILE A 598 14.34 15.20 -5.85
N ALA A 599 14.99 16.35 -5.63
CA ALA A 599 16.43 16.47 -5.60
C ALA A 599 17.02 16.17 -4.21
N TYR A 600 16.38 16.63 -3.14
CA TYR A 600 16.81 16.39 -1.77
C TYR A 600 15.69 16.61 -0.75
N VAL A 601 15.91 16.09 0.46
CA VAL A 601 15.02 16.26 1.62
C VAL A 601 15.82 16.87 2.77
N VAL A 602 15.30 17.96 3.36
CA VAL A 602 15.83 18.58 4.57
C VAL A 602 14.97 18.17 5.76
N TYR A 603 15.60 17.65 6.80
CA TYR A 603 14.95 17.38 8.08
C TYR A 603 15.16 18.53 9.03
N ARG A 604 14.10 18.88 9.78
CA ARG A 604 14.10 19.96 10.79
C ARG A 604 13.57 19.47 12.13
N ILE A 605 14.19 19.90 13.20
CA ILE A 605 13.62 19.76 14.54
C ILE A 605 13.28 21.16 15.05
N ASN A 606 12.00 21.40 15.44
CA ASN A 606 11.49 22.68 15.92
C ASN A 606 11.84 23.86 14.98
N GLY A 607 11.85 23.61 13.66
CA GLY A 607 12.13 24.60 12.63
C GLY A 607 13.64 24.77 12.28
N ALA A 608 14.55 24.18 13.02
CA ALA A 608 15.98 24.23 12.72
C ALA A 608 16.40 23.05 11.85
N ASP A 609 17.18 23.30 10.79
CA ASP A 609 17.74 22.27 9.93
C ASP A 609 18.69 21.36 10.72
N CYS A 610 18.51 20.05 10.64
CA CYS A 610 19.32 19.08 11.37
C CYS A 610 20.00 18.03 10.50
N ALA A 611 19.42 17.72 9.30
CA ALA A 611 20.02 16.78 8.36
C ALA A 611 19.49 17.02 6.94
N THR A 612 20.26 16.55 5.93
CA THR A 612 19.86 16.59 4.50
C THR A 612 20.20 15.27 3.83
N ALA A 613 19.31 14.77 2.99
CA ALA A 613 19.49 13.56 2.21
C ALA A 613 19.19 13.83 0.72
N TYR A 614 20.02 13.25 -0.19
CA TYR A 614 20.02 13.59 -1.63
C TYR A 614 19.59 12.46 -2.56
N ALA A 615 19.25 11.31 -2.04
CA ALA A 615 18.80 10.16 -2.84
C ALA A 615 17.77 9.33 -2.09
N ALA A 616 16.84 8.72 -2.82
CA ALA A 616 15.92 7.76 -2.24
C ALA A 616 16.68 6.65 -1.48
N PRO A 617 16.19 6.25 -0.31
CA PRO A 617 14.97 6.62 0.38
C PRO A 617 15.09 7.86 1.29
N PHE A 618 15.97 8.79 0.96
CA PHE A 618 16.23 10.04 1.68
C PHE A 618 16.52 9.82 3.18
N SER A 619 17.34 8.82 3.47
CA SER A 619 17.73 8.47 4.83
C SER A 619 18.80 9.42 5.37
N ALA A 620 18.64 9.87 6.61
CA ALA A 620 19.60 10.69 7.31
C ALA A 620 19.67 10.34 8.79
N ALA A 621 20.85 10.53 9.40
CA ALA A 621 21.04 10.44 10.84
C ALA A 621 20.55 11.74 11.49
N VAL A 622 19.55 11.66 12.36
CA VAL A 622 18.95 12.78 13.10
C VAL A 622 19.22 12.59 14.57
N ASP A 623 19.84 13.59 15.24
CA ASP A 623 20.18 13.54 16.65
C ASP A 623 19.05 14.08 17.52
N PHE A 624 18.41 13.18 18.27
CA PHE A 624 17.36 13.52 19.24
C PHE A 624 17.88 13.62 20.68
N SER A 625 19.18 13.37 20.94
CA SER A 625 19.76 13.39 22.28
C SER A 625 19.49 14.69 23.05
N PRO A 626 19.56 15.91 22.40
CA PRO A 626 19.32 17.17 23.11
C PRO A 626 17.88 17.36 23.59
N TYR A 627 16.94 16.51 23.14
CA TYR A 627 15.51 16.68 23.40
C TYR A 627 14.94 15.59 24.30
N ALA A 628 15.77 14.88 25.06
CA ALA A 628 15.32 13.82 25.98
C ALA A 628 14.18 14.29 26.90
N GLY A 629 13.10 13.51 26.97
CA GLY A 629 11.91 13.82 27.77
C GLY A 629 11.01 14.92 27.20
N GLN A 630 11.27 15.45 26.02
CA GLN A 630 10.52 16.52 25.37
C GLN A 630 9.68 15.99 24.20
N SER A 631 8.67 16.78 23.84
CA SER A 631 8.00 16.64 22.55
C SER A 631 8.55 17.68 21.59
N VAL A 632 8.92 17.25 20.38
CA VAL A 632 9.49 18.10 19.32
C VAL A 632 8.67 17.99 18.03
N ASN A 633 8.75 18.99 17.18
CA ASN A 633 8.21 18.93 15.82
C ASN A 633 9.33 18.48 14.87
N LEU A 634 9.19 17.29 14.30
CA LEU A 634 10.04 16.77 13.25
C LEU A 634 9.38 17.06 11.90
N THR A 635 10.06 17.84 11.05
CA THR A 635 9.57 18.20 9.70
C THR A 635 10.51 17.63 8.64
N ALA A 636 9.95 17.02 7.60
CA ALA A 636 10.66 16.73 6.36
C ALA A 636 10.16 17.69 5.25
N LEU A 637 11.09 18.37 4.59
CA LEU A 637 10.88 19.27 3.47
C LEU A 637 11.52 18.65 2.24
N ALA A 638 10.72 18.29 1.25
CA ALA A 638 11.19 17.74 -0.02
C ALA A 638 11.31 18.86 -1.06
N PHE A 639 12.48 19.01 -1.64
CA PHE A 639 12.79 20.01 -2.66
C PHE A 639 12.92 19.35 -4.03
N ASP A 640 12.32 19.98 -5.03
CA ASP A 640 12.46 19.57 -6.44
C ASP A 640 13.79 20.03 -7.06
N SER A 641 14.02 19.68 -8.31
CA SER A 641 15.22 20.06 -9.06
C SER A 641 15.37 21.57 -9.28
N SER A 642 14.29 22.36 -9.13
CA SER A 642 14.33 23.83 -9.17
C SER A 642 14.68 24.46 -7.83
N GLY A 643 14.73 23.69 -6.75
CA GLY A 643 14.92 24.18 -5.38
C GLY A 643 13.63 24.66 -4.71
N ALA A 644 12.47 24.41 -5.31
CA ALA A 644 11.18 24.70 -4.69
C ALA A 644 10.73 23.56 -3.76
N ILE A 645 9.97 23.87 -2.70
CA ILE A 645 9.36 22.86 -1.85
C ILE A 645 8.22 22.18 -2.59
N ALA A 646 8.43 20.92 -2.97
CA ALA A 646 7.44 20.10 -3.66
C ALA A 646 6.47 19.38 -2.72
N ALA A 647 6.93 19.03 -1.51
CA ALA A 647 6.11 18.40 -0.48
C ALA A 647 6.73 18.61 0.91
N GLN A 648 5.89 18.61 1.95
CA GLN A 648 6.35 18.68 3.34
C GLN A 648 5.41 17.95 4.29
N LYS A 649 5.94 17.48 5.42
CA LYS A 649 5.16 16.90 6.51
C LYS A 649 5.84 17.19 7.85
N THR A 650 5.03 17.50 8.84
CA THR A 650 5.48 17.70 10.24
C THR A 650 4.76 16.71 11.15
N TYR A 651 5.49 16.00 11.98
CA TYR A 651 4.95 15.20 13.07
C TYR A 651 5.44 15.74 14.42
N ARG A 652 4.56 15.75 15.41
CA ARG A 652 4.96 15.94 16.80
C ARG A 652 5.47 14.61 17.33
N ILE A 653 6.72 14.57 17.77
CA ILE A 653 7.43 13.36 18.22
C ILE A 653 7.75 13.46 19.68
N ASN A 654 7.59 12.38 20.44
CA ASN A 654 7.96 12.27 21.86
C ASN A 654 9.34 11.62 21.96
N VAL A 655 10.33 12.34 22.44
CA VAL A 655 11.70 11.85 22.63
C VAL A 655 11.82 11.20 24.01
N ARG A 656 12.16 9.91 24.06
CA ARG A 656 12.21 9.10 25.29
C ARG A 656 13.62 8.65 25.65
#